data_4b9af7cfffe64fe1c13265e9810e316d
#
_entry.id   4b9af7cfffe64fe1c13265e9810e316d
#
_cell.length_a   1.000
_cell.length_b   1.000
_cell.length_c   1.000
_cell.angle_alpha   90.00
_cell.angle_beta   90.00
_cell.angle_gamma   90.00
#
_symmetry.space_group_name_H-M   'P 1'
#
loop_
_entity.id
_entity.type
_entity.pdbx_description
1 polymer ?
#
loop_
_entity_poly.entity_id
_entity_poly.type
_entity_poly.pdbx_seq_one_letter_code
_entity_poly.pdbx_strand_id
1 'polypeptide(L)'
;MERIDYIKYSRSKALEYQTRTSIGLKNGKYVVEKAPISEKAIAHIATFENKHNELKAVYLKAEPVEVYMEENKAYFPYLEGENVLDYLEDSISDIDNLIKRINNCFDYMFAYNRDNICKWKVSEEFDQIFGKSAGGNIKDAECVAPANIDAIFENFIIVDNERYINIDYEWTFDFPVPIDFIKYRTLLYFFSNNRGALQNGISQAEFFKKFGIEESDADIYSDMEEHFQTYVHGEGRKYIYNSNYAQYNVGYLENPAKLYKEDKTNEFEKLLKEKDKQYCKLEKENKKLQYYLDECNKAIVELRDTYSVKRKFEYRMNKLIKKIMPAKVAKAARVLKNDGMAALIYKLKNYNDTKNAYDKWIEINENNIMETQKLEWNPKISVVVPVYNVASNMLIDCIESVMKQTYTNWELCLVDDCSTMESVRDVLHSYENKNDSRIKIAYHDVNGHISKTTNDGIAMATGEFVGLMDCDDYLAVNALYEMAKMLNEHPEYDFIYSDEDKVNEEGTERRDPFFKPDWSPDTFMSYMYTCHFSIFRKTVLDELGGERIGLEGSQDYDLVLRLMEKTMNIGHVPKILYHWRMRKESTANDLTAKPYIIESTIKAKEDALKRRGLKGHLECIEEVTQYRVVYEPQNNPLVSIVIPSKDNYQIVRQCVDSVRKYTLYKNYEIIIVDNGSSPDNRALYEKMSEEKKCVYHYDRKEFNFSYMCNEGAKIAKGEYLIFLNDDIEIPQNQGEWLQRMLGQAQ
;
A
#
# COMPACT_ATOMS: atom_id res chain seq x y z
N MET A 1 -8.11 -24.54 9.67
CA MET A 1 -9.21 -24.27 8.69
C MET A 1 -8.94 -25.06 7.42
N GLU A 2 -10.00 -25.59 6.79
CA GLU A 2 -9.91 -26.38 5.53
C GLU A 2 -9.65 -25.50 4.32
N ARG A 3 -10.15 -24.23 4.38
CA ARG A 3 -9.94 -23.22 3.34
C ARG A 3 -9.95 -21.86 4.01
N ILE A 4 -9.04 -21.00 3.58
CA ILE A 4 -8.96 -19.62 4.04
C ILE A 4 -9.26 -18.72 2.84
N ASP A 5 -10.24 -17.83 2.99
CA ASP A 5 -10.70 -16.93 1.94
C ASP A 5 -10.22 -15.49 2.17
N TYR A 6 -9.86 -15.13 3.41
CA TYR A 6 -9.36 -13.81 3.79
C TYR A 6 -8.37 -13.92 4.95
N ILE A 7 -7.32 -13.10 4.91
CA ILE A 7 -6.35 -12.96 6.00
C ILE A 7 -5.99 -11.49 6.18
N LYS A 8 -5.96 -11.05 7.45
CA LYS A 8 -5.48 -9.74 7.88
C LYS A 8 -4.49 -9.91 9.03
N TYR A 9 -3.37 -9.19 8.99
CA TYR A 9 -2.36 -9.16 10.04
C TYR A 9 -2.35 -7.82 10.75
N SER A 10 -2.36 -7.80 12.09
CA SER A 10 -2.26 -6.58 12.90
C SER A 10 -0.83 -6.28 13.33
N ARG A 11 0.12 -6.29 12.38
CA ARG A 11 1.56 -6.10 12.65
C ARG A 11 1.95 -4.69 13.13
N SER A 12 1.08 -3.70 12.95
CA SER A 12 1.27 -2.34 13.47
C SER A 12 1.14 -2.26 14.99
N LYS A 13 0.48 -3.22 15.63
CA LYS A 13 0.32 -3.30 17.08
C LYS A 13 1.63 -3.71 17.76
N ALA A 14 1.77 -3.42 19.06
CA ALA A 14 2.86 -3.94 19.87
C ALA A 14 2.87 -5.48 19.87
N LEU A 15 4.02 -6.10 20.08
CA LEU A 15 4.20 -7.57 19.94
C LEU A 15 3.20 -8.39 20.77
N GLU A 16 2.79 -7.85 21.91
CA GLU A 16 1.82 -8.44 22.83
C GLU A 16 0.40 -8.51 22.23
N TYR A 17 0.10 -7.70 21.20
CA TYR A 17 -1.23 -7.54 20.61
C TYR A 17 -1.28 -7.88 19.11
N GLN A 18 -0.20 -8.43 18.57
CA GLN A 18 -0.15 -8.82 17.17
C GLN A 18 -0.95 -10.09 16.90
N THR A 19 -2.00 -9.96 16.11
CA THR A 19 -2.90 -11.05 15.77
C THR A 19 -3.03 -11.20 14.25
N ARG A 20 -3.29 -12.42 13.81
CA ARG A 20 -3.76 -12.74 12.48
C ARG A 20 -5.25 -13.05 12.54
N THR A 21 -6.05 -12.32 11.80
CA THR A 21 -7.47 -12.61 11.60
C THR A 21 -7.65 -13.31 10.27
N SER A 22 -8.26 -14.48 10.26
CA SER A 22 -8.53 -15.27 9.04
C SER A 22 -10.00 -15.62 8.95
N ILE A 23 -10.59 -15.52 7.77
CA ILE A 23 -11.97 -15.95 7.50
C ILE A 23 -11.90 -17.13 6.56
N GLY A 24 -12.60 -18.21 6.88
CA GLY A 24 -12.58 -19.41 6.04
C GLY A 24 -13.46 -20.53 6.57
N LEU A 25 -13.34 -21.69 5.94
CA LEU A 25 -14.17 -22.86 6.21
C LEU A 25 -13.50 -23.76 7.26
N LYS A 26 -14.25 -24.15 8.30
CA LYS A 26 -13.87 -25.13 9.31
C LYS A 26 -15.07 -26.02 9.63
N ASN A 27 -14.92 -27.33 9.48
CA ASN A 27 -16.00 -28.31 9.65
C ASN A 27 -17.28 -27.97 8.83
N GLY A 28 -17.07 -27.51 7.59
CA GLY A 28 -18.14 -27.15 6.67
C GLY A 28 -18.89 -25.84 7.00
N LYS A 29 -18.42 -25.05 7.98
CA LYS A 29 -18.99 -23.75 8.37
C LYS A 29 -17.95 -22.63 8.21
N TYR A 30 -18.42 -21.45 7.83
CA TYR A 30 -17.57 -20.26 7.86
C TYR A 30 -17.31 -19.81 9.29
N VAL A 31 -16.06 -19.53 9.58
CA VAL A 31 -15.59 -19.03 10.87
C VAL A 31 -14.58 -17.92 10.69
N VAL A 32 -14.49 -17.06 11.69
CA VAL A 32 -13.40 -16.08 11.84
C VAL A 32 -12.41 -16.66 12.87
N GLU A 33 -11.15 -16.78 12.50
CA GLU A 33 -10.07 -17.21 13.40
C GLU A 33 -9.21 -15.99 13.76
N LYS A 34 -8.99 -15.73 15.05
CA LYS A 34 -7.91 -14.85 15.53
C LYS A 34 -6.80 -15.71 16.15
N ALA A 35 -5.59 -15.61 15.59
CA ALA A 35 -4.41 -16.35 16.02
C ALA A 35 -3.27 -15.39 16.39
N PRO A 36 -2.41 -15.71 17.37
CA PRO A 36 -1.27 -14.88 17.73
C PRO A 36 -0.21 -14.93 16.63
N ILE A 37 0.42 -13.80 16.31
CA ILE A 37 1.56 -13.75 15.38
C ILE A 37 2.88 -13.97 16.16
N SER A 38 2.93 -13.51 17.41
CA SER A 38 4.08 -13.66 18.30
C SER A 38 3.73 -14.52 19.53
N GLU A 39 4.72 -15.12 20.17
CA GLU A 39 4.53 -15.84 21.44
C GLU A 39 3.97 -14.93 22.53
N LYS A 40 4.32 -13.64 22.51
CA LYS A 40 3.82 -12.66 23.47
C LYS A 40 2.32 -12.38 23.32
N ALA A 41 1.76 -12.55 22.12
CA ALA A 41 0.33 -12.33 21.86
C ALA A 41 -0.57 -13.50 22.30
N ILE A 42 0.00 -14.65 22.72
CA ILE A 42 -0.78 -15.81 23.19
C ILE A 42 -1.64 -15.44 24.40
N ALA A 43 -1.07 -14.70 25.35
CA ALA A 43 -1.79 -14.26 26.55
C ALA A 43 -2.97 -13.35 26.19
N HIS A 44 -2.82 -12.49 25.20
CA HIS A 44 -3.88 -11.61 24.71
C HIS A 44 -5.03 -12.41 24.07
N ILE A 45 -4.73 -13.37 23.21
CA ILE A 45 -5.74 -14.25 22.60
C ILE A 45 -6.50 -15.05 23.67
N ALA A 46 -5.83 -15.54 24.69
CA ALA A 46 -6.44 -16.30 25.77
C ALA A 46 -7.50 -15.53 26.59
N THR A 47 -7.55 -14.20 26.48
CA THR A 47 -8.54 -13.38 27.20
C THR A 47 -9.92 -13.34 26.53
N PHE A 48 -10.07 -13.76 25.26
CA PHE A 48 -11.33 -13.57 24.51
C PHE A 48 -12.54 -14.28 25.13
N GLU A 49 -12.38 -15.48 25.66
CA GLU A 49 -13.47 -16.24 26.28
C GLU A 49 -13.98 -15.53 27.57
N ASN A 50 -13.04 -15.02 28.39
CA ASN A 50 -13.42 -14.26 29.58
C ASN A 50 -14.15 -12.96 29.19
N LYS A 51 -13.61 -12.20 28.24
CA LYS A 51 -14.22 -10.97 27.73
C LYS A 51 -15.63 -11.20 27.19
N HIS A 52 -15.84 -12.29 26.45
CA HIS A 52 -17.17 -12.69 25.98
C HIS A 52 -18.14 -12.86 27.15
N ASN A 53 -17.76 -13.67 28.14
CA ASN A 53 -18.60 -13.98 29.29
C ASN A 53 -18.93 -12.72 30.14
N GLU A 54 -17.98 -11.85 30.33
CA GLU A 54 -18.14 -10.58 31.03
C GLU A 54 -19.08 -9.64 30.28
N LEU A 55 -18.87 -9.42 28.96
CA LEU A 55 -19.71 -8.54 28.16
C LEU A 55 -21.14 -9.05 27.98
N LYS A 56 -21.36 -10.36 27.98
CA LYS A 56 -22.69 -10.96 27.92
C LYS A 56 -23.58 -10.56 29.13
N ALA A 57 -22.94 -10.29 30.28
CA ALA A 57 -23.67 -9.79 31.47
C ALA A 57 -23.89 -8.26 31.42
N VAL A 58 -23.10 -7.52 30.65
CA VAL A 58 -23.13 -6.06 30.56
C VAL A 58 -24.17 -5.55 29.59
N TYR A 59 -24.28 -6.15 28.42
CA TYR A 59 -25.19 -5.70 27.36
C TYR A 59 -26.63 -6.16 27.64
N LEU A 60 -27.58 -5.22 27.44
CA LEU A 60 -29.03 -5.52 27.54
C LEU A 60 -29.71 -5.76 26.19
N LYS A 61 -29.23 -5.11 25.13
CA LYS A 61 -29.84 -5.15 23.79
C LYS A 61 -28.88 -5.58 22.69
N ALA A 62 -27.58 -5.49 22.94
CA ALA A 62 -26.58 -6.04 22.07
C ALA A 62 -26.02 -7.35 22.68
N GLU A 63 -25.39 -8.16 21.86
CA GLU A 63 -24.77 -9.42 22.28
C GLU A 63 -23.33 -9.51 21.76
N PRO A 64 -22.33 -9.91 22.56
CA PRO A 64 -21.02 -10.25 22.04
C PRO A 64 -21.10 -11.55 21.23
N VAL A 65 -20.44 -11.61 20.08
CA VAL A 65 -20.39 -12.82 19.27
C VAL A 65 -19.79 -13.98 20.08
N GLU A 66 -20.35 -15.15 19.97
CA GLU A 66 -19.85 -16.35 20.65
C GLU A 66 -18.42 -16.67 20.23
N VAL A 67 -17.60 -17.12 21.18
CA VAL A 67 -16.19 -17.49 20.93
C VAL A 67 -15.92 -18.89 21.49
N TYR A 68 -15.08 -19.64 20.83
CA TYR A 68 -14.52 -20.87 21.37
C TYR A 68 -12.99 -20.90 21.16
N MET A 69 -12.29 -21.44 22.13
CA MET A 69 -10.83 -21.51 22.12
C MET A 69 -10.38 -22.90 21.71
N GLU A 70 -9.38 -22.97 20.81
CA GLU A 70 -8.75 -24.22 20.42
C GLU A 70 -7.26 -23.97 20.22
N GLU A 71 -6.44 -24.70 20.92
CA GLU A 71 -4.99 -24.45 21.04
C GLU A 71 -4.70 -22.99 21.41
N ASN A 72 -4.06 -22.18 20.89
CA ASN A 72 -3.85 -20.75 21.23
C ASN A 72 -4.61 -19.81 20.28
N LYS A 73 -5.80 -20.22 19.80
CA LYS A 73 -6.59 -19.46 18.83
C LYS A 73 -8.01 -19.29 19.28
N ALA A 74 -8.57 -18.14 18.97
CA ALA A 74 -9.99 -17.84 19.17
C ALA A 74 -10.75 -17.99 17.85
N TYR A 75 -11.87 -18.68 17.89
CA TYR A 75 -12.77 -18.90 16.75
C TYR A 75 -14.14 -18.30 17.03
N PHE A 76 -14.65 -17.59 16.05
CA PHE A 76 -15.95 -16.92 16.08
C PHE A 76 -16.80 -17.44 14.91
N PRO A 77 -18.12 -17.61 15.06
CA PRO A 77 -19.00 -17.89 13.95
C PRO A 77 -18.97 -16.70 12.97
N TYR A 78 -18.90 -16.98 11.68
CA TYR A 78 -19.13 -15.95 10.67
C TYR A 78 -20.61 -15.63 10.59
N LEU A 79 -20.99 -14.38 10.81
CA LEU A 79 -22.38 -13.94 10.85
C LEU A 79 -22.80 -13.37 9.50
N GLU A 80 -24.00 -13.75 9.06
CA GLU A 80 -24.68 -13.12 7.93
C GLU A 80 -25.62 -12.04 8.48
N GLY A 81 -25.42 -10.77 8.09
CA GLY A 81 -26.22 -9.63 8.53
C GLY A 81 -25.76 -8.34 7.87
N GLU A 82 -26.41 -7.24 8.20
CA GLU A 82 -26.03 -5.90 7.73
C GLU A 82 -25.05 -5.27 8.73
N ASN A 83 -23.90 -4.76 8.25
CA ASN A 83 -23.00 -4.02 9.13
C ASN A 83 -23.61 -2.67 9.50
N VAL A 84 -23.50 -2.28 10.78
CA VAL A 84 -24.08 -1.01 11.26
C VAL A 84 -23.47 0.19 10.55
N LEU A 85 -22.19 0.13 10.16
CA LEU A 85 -21.57 1.19 9.37
C LEU A 85 -22.27 1.35 8.02
N ASP A 86 -22.47 0.24 7.26
CA ASP A 86 -23.15 0.25 5.97
C ASP A 86 -24.59 0.78 6.09
N TYR A 87 -25.32 0.36 7.14
CA TYR A 87 -26.65 0.85 7.45
C TYR A 87 -26.71 2.37 7.66
N LEU A 88 -25.67 2.95 8.28
CA LEU A 88 -25.60 4.40 8.53
C LEU A 88 -25.16 5.16 7.28
N GLU A 89 -24.24 4.62 6.48
CA GLU A 89 -23.73 5.25 5.26
C GLU A 89 -24.80 5.48 4.20
N ASP A 90 -25.84 4.65 4.15
CA ASP A 90 -27.03 4.86 3.30
C ASP A 90 -27.75 6.19 3.57
N SER A 91 -27.53 6.81 4.74
CA SER A 91 -28.19 8.06 5.13
C SER A 91 -27.26 9.27 5.19
N ILE A 92 -26.03 9.12 4.75
CA ILE A 92 -24.98 10.13 4.90
C ILE A 92 -25.29 11.47 4.19
N SER A 93 -26.11 11.44 3.15
CA SER A 93 -26.57 12.61 2.41
C SER A 93 -27.69 13.40 3.12
N ASP A 94 -28.34 12.81 4.13
CA ASP A 94 -29.40 13.42 4.96
C ASP A 94 -28.95 13.40 6.42
N ILE A 95 -28.34 14.50 6.86
CA ILE A 95 -27.73 14.62 8.19
C ILE A 95 -28.74 14.44 9.32
N ASP A 96 -29.98 14.92 9.19
CA ASP A 96 -30.99 14.79 10.22
C ASP A 96 -31.46 13.33 10.37
N ASN A 97 -31.61 12.63 9.26
CA ASN A 97 -31.90 11.19 9.25
C ASN A 97 -30.72 10.37 9.78
N LEU A 98 -29.49 10.73 9.41
CA LEU A 98 -28.27 10.11 9.91
C LEU A 98 -28.17 10.22 11.44
N ILE A 99 -28.37 11.42 11.99
CA ILE A 99 -28.35 11.65 13.44
C ILE A 99 -29.41 10.78 14.14
N LYS A 100 -30.61 10.69 13.57
CA LYS A 100 -31.69 9.83 14.12
C LYS A 100 -31.28 8.36 14.10
N ARG A 101 -30.71 7.88 13.00
CA ARG A 101 -30.21 6.49 12.88
C ARG A 101 -29.11 6.18 13.87
N ILE A 102 -28.13 7.09 14.02
CA ILE A 102 -27.05 6.94 15.00
C ILE A 102 -27.60 6.84 16.43
N ASN A 103 -28.55 7.71 16.81
CA ASN A 103 -29.19 7.62 18.13
C ASN A 103 -29.90 6.28 18.33
N ASN A 104 -30.60 5.78 17.31
CA ASN A 104 -31.20 4.45 17.37
C ASN A 104 -30.16 3.35 17.57
N CYS A 105 -29.01 3.40 16.85
CA CYS A 105 -27.94 2.45 17.07
C CYS A 105 -27.36 2.53 18.49
N PHE A 106 -27.18 3.73 19.02
CA PHE A 106 -26.72 3.95 20.39
C PHE A 106 -27.69 3.38 21.45
N ASP A 107 -29.00 3.43 21.22
CA ASP A 107 -30.02 2.82 22.08
C ASP A 107 -29.90 1.27 22.18
N TYR A 108 -29.22 0.64 21.22
CA TYR A 108 -28.91 -0.79 21.25
C TYR A 108 -27.48 -1.05 21.72
N MET A 109 -26.48 -0.37 21.15
CA MET A 109 -25.09 -0.61 21.40
C MET A 109 -24.64 -0.24 22.82
N PHE A 110 -25.23 0.81 23.41
CA PHE A 110 -24.87 1.34 24.73
C PHE A 110 -25.96 1.14 25.75
N ALA A 111 -26.92 0.20 25.52
CA ALA A 111 -27.87 -0.26 26.53
C ALA A 111 -27.18 -1.24 27.49
N TYR A 112 -26.69 -0.72 28.60
CA TYR A 112 -25.95 -1.51 29.59
C TYR A 112 -26.84 -1.89 30.77
N ASN A 113 -26.55 -3.01 31.42
CA ASN A 113 -27.15 -3.40 32.67
C ASN A 113 -26.79 -2.39 33.78
N ARG A 114 -27.78 -1.96 34.57
CA ARG A 114 -27.59 -0.94 35.59
C ARG A 114 -26.57 -1.31 36.66
N ASP A 115 -26.40 -2.59 36.92
CA ASP A 115 -25.41 -3.10 37.89
C ASP A 115 -23.98 -2.91 37.40
N ASN A 116 -23.78 -2.71 36.11
CA ASN A 116 -22.49 -2.45 35.48
C ASN A 116 -22.19 -0.97 35.22
N ILE A 117 -23.20 -0.08 35.50
CA ILE A 117 -23.04 1.37 35.40
C ILE A 117 -22.56 1.91 36.73
N CYS A 118 -21.50 2.68 36.75
CA CYS A 118 -20.95 3.28 37.95
C CYS A 118 -20.50 4.73 37.70
N LYS A 119 -20.21 5.46 38.78
CA LYS A 119 -19.65 6.80 38.72
C LYS A 119 -18.15 6.71 38.45
N TRP A 120 -17.65 7.70 37.74
CA TRP A 120 -16.21 7.83 37.48
C TRP A 120 -15.36 7.76 38.74
N LYS A 121 -14.31 6.94 38.70
CA LYS A 121 -13.31 6.85 39.74
C LYS A 121 -11.95 6.53 39.10
N VAL A 122 -10.96 7.34 39.39
CA VAL A 122 -9.58 7.14 38.89
C VAL A 122 -9.02 5.82 39.42
N SER A 123 -8.35 5.06 38.54
CA SER A 123 -7.58 3.87 38.89
C SER A 123 -6.21 3.90 38.25
N GLU A 124 -5.26 3.14 38.80
CA GLU A 124 -3.91 3.05 38.23
C GLU A 124 -3.91 2.36 36.87
N GLU A 125 -4.79 1.36 36.66
CA GLU A 125 -4.97 0.64 35.41
C GLU A 125 -5.48 1.58 34.31
N PHE A 126 -6.43 2.45 34.62
CA PHE A 126 -6.92 3.47 33.70
C PHE A 126 -5.78 4.44 33.30
N ASP A 127 -5.05 4.96 34.29
CA ASP A 127 -3.96 5.91 34.07
C ASP A 127 -2.84 5.35 33.18
N GLN A 128 -2.56 4.03 33.27
CA GLN A 128 -1.56 3.37 32.43
C GLN A 128 -1.96 3.30 30.95
N ILE A 129 -3.27 3.22 30.66
CA ILE A 129 -3.78 3.01 29.31
C ILE A 129 -4.21 4.34 28.67
N PHE A 130 -4.89 5.20 29.43
CA PHE A 130 -5.51 6.43 28.93
C PHE A 130 -4.80 7.73 29.38
N GLY A 131 -3.75 7.61 30.21
CA GLY A 131 -2.96 8.76 30.65
C GLY A 131 -3.49 9.44 31.91
N LYS A 132 -2.56 9.85 32.78
CA LYS A 132 -2.88 10.52 34.08
C LYS A 132 -3.55 11.87 33.92
N SER A 133 -3.22 12.62 32.86
CA SER A 133 -3.83 13.94 32.60
C SER A 133 -5.32 13.83 32.34
N ALA A 134 -5.72 12.83 31.55
CA ALA A 134 -7.11 12.57 31.24
C ALA A 134 -7.91 12.17 32.49
N GLY A 135 -7.40 11.21 33.29
CA GLY A 135 -8.05 10.75 34.50
C GLY A 135 -8.34 11.85 35.53
N GLY A 136 -7.45 12.84 35.65
CA GLY A 136 -7.62 13.99 36.55
C GLY A 136 -8.64 15.04 36.10
N ASN A 137 -9.00 15.07 34.81
CA ASN A 137 -9.88 16.07 34.21
C ASN A 137 -11.34 15.59 34.05
N ILE A 138 -11.58 14.28 34.08
CA ILE A 138 -12.95 13.70 34.00
C ILE A 138 -13.70 13.98 35.31
N LYS A 139 -14.91 14.58 35.20
CA LYS A 139 -15.76 14.89 36.33
C LYS A 139 -17.14 14.31 36.10
N ASP A 140 -17.69 13.68 37.15
CA ASP A 140 -19.08 13.18 37.20
C ASP A 140 -19.58 12.32 36.03
N ALA A 141 -18.67 11.68 35.27
CA ALA A 141 -19.03 10.84 34.15
C ALA A 141 -19.70 9.53 34.60
N GLU A 142 -20.69 9.09 33.83
CA GLU A 142 -21.20 7.72 33.92
C GLU A 142 -20.23 6.79 33.19
N CYS A 143 -19.88 5.70 33.83
CA CYS A 143 -18.94 4.71 33.37
C CYS A 143 -19.57 3.34 33.28
N VAL A 144 -19.01 2.49 32.46
CA VAL A 144 -19.36 1.07 32.39
C VAL A 144 -18.14 0.22 32.76
N ALA A 145 -18.34 -0.88 33.48
CA ALA A 145 -17.32 -1.90 33.77
C ALA A 145 -17.98 -3.29 33.82
N PRO A 146 -17.41 -4.28 33.12
CA PRO A 146 -16.36 -4.18 32.11
C PRO A 146 -16.75 -3.35 30.89
N ALA A 147 -15.78 -2.70 30.27
CA ALA A 147 -15.98 -1.75 29.18
C ALA A 147 -15.32 -2.24 27.88
N ASN A 148 -16.11 -2.44 26.84
CA ASN A 148 -15.57 -2.63 25.50
C ASN A 148 -15.43 -1.28 24.80
N ILE A 149 -14.19 -0.82 24.58
CA ILE A 149 -13.93 0.44 23.89
C ILE A 149 -13.90 0.30 22.36
N ASP A 150 -13.92 -0.94 21.83
CA ASP A 150 -14.08 -1.22 20.39
C ASP A 150 -15.56 -1.33 19.98
N ALA A 151 -16.47 -0.77 20.78
CA ALA A 151 -17.88 -0.66 20.43
C ALA A 151 -18.11 0.43 19.36
N ILE A 152 -17.41 0.32 18.23
CA ILE A 152 -17.54 1.18 17.03
C ILE A 152 -18.52 0.56 16.03
N PHE A 153 -19.08 1.36 15.13
CA PHE A 153 -20.13 0.89 14.19
C PHE A 153 -19.67 -0.27 13.30
N GLU A 154 -18.40 -0.28 12.88
CA GLU A 154 -17.81 -1.36 12.07
C GLU A 154 -17.85 -2.72 12.76
N ASN A 155 -17.86 -2.73 14.09
CA ASN A 155 -17.79 -3.93 14.90
C ASN A 155 -19.18 -4.45 15.35
N PHE A 156 -20.26 -3.95 14.75
CA PHE A 156 -21.61 -4.45 14.99
C PHE A 156 -22.29 -4.92 13.71
N ILE A 157 -22.98 -6.06 13.81
CA ILE A 157 -23.80 -6.62 12.75
C ILE A 157 -25.25 -6.69 13.23
N ILE A 158 -26.17 -6.21 12.38
CA ILE A 158 -27.61 -6.35 12.58
C ILE A 158 -28.04 -7.66 11.96
N VAL A 159 -28.50 -8.58 12.80
CA VAL A 159 -29.00 -9.90 12.39
C VAL A 159 -30.52 -9.91 12.54
N ASP A 160 -31.23 -10.48 11.54
CA ASP A 160 -32.70 -10.60 11.51
C ASP A 160 -33.46 -9.26 11.70
N ASN A 161 -32.83 -8.14 11.35
CA ASN A 161 -33.29 -6.75 11.42
C ASN A 161 -33.54 -6.21 12.86
N GLU A 162 -33.20 -6.94 13.92
CA GLU A 162 -33.50 -6.54 15.29
C GLU A 162 -32.35 -6.78 16.28
N ARG A 163 -31.46 -7.72 16.05
CA ARG A 163 -30.40 -8.07 16.99
C ARG A 163 -29.08 -7.45 16.60
N TYR A 164 -28.48 -6.72 17.52
CA TYR A 164 -27.16 -6.14 17.36
C TYR A 164 -26.10 -7.08 17.96
N ILE A 165 -25.20 -7.61 17.14
CA ILE A 165 -24.14 -8.49 17.59
C ILE A 165 -22.79 -7.79 17.43
N ASN A 166 -22.08 -7.63 18.54
CA ASN A 166 -20.72 -7.12 18.57
C ASN A 166 -19.75 -8.22 18.12
N ILE A 167 -19.05 -8.02 17.00
CA ILE A 167 -18.16 -9.00 16.38
C ILE A 167 -16.70 -8.83 16.76
N ASP A 168 -16.32 -7.72 17.38
CA ASP A 168 -14.98 -7.47 17.90
C ASP A 168 -15.01 -6.77 19.25
N TYR A 169 -14.47 -7.43 20.25
CA TYR A 169 -14.35 -6.95 21.62
C TYR A 169 -12.92 -7.16 22.17
N GLU A 170 -11.94 -7.03 21.28
CA GLU A 170 -10.52 -7.22 21.61
C GLU A 170 -10.08 -6.31 22.74
N TRP A 171 -10.58 -5.05 22.76
CA TRP A 171 -10.22 -4.04 23.74
C TRP A 171 -11.30 -3.87 24.80
N THR A 172 -11.52 -4.93 25.58
CA THR A 172 -12.39 -4.92 26.76
C THR A 172 -11.55 -4.85 28.01
N PHE A 173 -11.90 -3.92 28.91
CA PHE A 173 -11.23 -3.66 30.18
C PHE A 173 -12.20 -3.90 31.34
N ASP A 174 -11.72 -4.46 32.43
CA ASP A 174 -12.50 -4.79 33.64
C ASP A 174 -12.67 -3.60 34.61
N PHE A 175 -12.06 -2.47 34.34
CA PHE A 175 -12.18 -1.23 35.11
C PHE A 175 -13.15 -0.22 34.45
N PRO A 176 -13.68 0.75 35.25
CA PRO A 176 -14.63 1.76 34.74
C PRO A 176 -14.06 2.64 33.62
N VAL A 177 -14.77 2.73 32.51
CA VAL A 177 -14.46 3.64 31.40
C VAL A 177 -15.69 4.52 31.12
N PRO A 178 -15.53 5.85 30.90
CA PRO A 178 -16.64 6.75 30.59
C PRO A 178 -17.41 6.31 29.34
N ILE A 179 -18.72 6.17 29.45
CA ILE A 179 -19.59 5.77 28.33
C ILE A 179 -19.49 6.78 27.18
N ASP A 180 -19.37 8.08 27.50
CA ASP A 180 -19.28 9.12 26.50
C ASP A 180 -17.92 9.12 25.78
N PHE A 181 -16.86 8.59 26.39
CA PHE A 181 -15.61 8.31 25.67
C PHE A 181 -15.77 7.20 24.62
N ILE A 182 -16.51 6.14 24.95
CA ILE A 182 -16.79 5.05 23.99
C ILE A 182 -17.64 5.59 22.82
N LYS A 183 -18.67 6.41 23.11
CA LYS A 183 -19.45 7.09 22.07
C LYS A 183 -18.58 8.05 21.23
N TYR A 184 -17.70 8.82 21.90
CA TYR A 184 -16.76 9.71 21.20
C TYR A 184 -15.90 8.95 20.21
N ARG A 185 -15.29 7.82 20.61
CA ARG A 185 -14.51 6.97 19.71
C ARG A 185 -15.33 6.51 18.50
N THR A 186 -16.54 6.01 18.74
CA THR A 186 -17.46 5.55 17.70
C THR A 186 -17.75 6.64 16.69
N LEU A 187 -18.08 7.85 17.17
CA LEU A 187 -18.35 9.02 16.33
C LEU A 187 -17.09 9.54 15.63
N LEU A 188 -15.93 9.50 16.28
CA LEU A 188 -14.65 9.93 15.73
C LEU A 188 -14.27 9.09 14.51
N TYR A 189 -14.35 7.76 14.63
CA TYR A 189 -14.06 6.85 13.53
C TYR A 189 -15.05 7.01 12.39
N PHE A 190 -16.35 7.09 12.70
CA PHE A 190 -17.39 7.30 11.71
C PHE A 190 -17.19 8.61 10.94
N PHE A 191 -16.99 9.73 11.66
CA PHE A 191 -16.78 11.05 11.02
C PHE A 191 -15.50 11.07 10.20
N SER A 192 -14.42 10.48 10.69
CA SER A 192 -13.12 10.43 10.00
C SER A 192 -13.20 9.64 8.70
N ASN A 193 -13.86 8.48 8.72
CA ASN A 193 -14.04 7.63 7.54
C ASN A 193 -14.94 8.29 6.48
N ASN A 194 -15.90 9.11 6.93
CA ASN A 194 -16.90 9.75 6.08
C ASN A 194 -16.72 11.27 5.94
N ARG A 195 -15.52 11.78 6.28
CA ARG A 195 -15.22 13.21 6.33
C ARG A 195 -15.58 13.94 5.04
N GLY A 196 -15.25 13.36 3.87
CA GLY A 196 -15.52 13.97 2.57
C GLY A 196 -17.01 14.22 2.28
N ALA A 197 -17.90 13.38 2.81
CA ALA A 197 -19.34 13.51 2.65
C ALA A 197 -19.95 14.45 3.72
N LEU A 198 -19.46 14.39 4.96
CA LEU A 198 -20.06 15.09 6.11
C LEU A 198 -19.59 16.55 6.23
N GLN A 199 -18.31 16.85 5.98
CA GLN A 199 -17.74 18.18 6.22
C GLN A 199 -18.38 19.32 5.41
N ASN A 200 -19.11 19.00 4.34
CA ASN A 200 -19.83 20.00 3.54
C ASN A 200 -21.18 20.39 4.17
N GLY A 201 -21.67 19.62 5.14
CA GLY A 201 -22.98 19.81 5.78
C GLY A 201 -22.91 20.09 7.29
N ILE A 202 -21.88 19.60 7.99
CA ILE A 202 -21.71 19.77 9.43
C ILE A 202 -20.22 19.70 9.81
N SER A 203 -19.77 20.55 10.72
CA SER A 203 -18.43 20.46 11.30
C SER A 203 -18.34 19.29 12.30
N GLN A 204 -17.13 18.78 12.54
CA GLN A 204 -16.92 17.68 13.49
C GLN A 204 -17.38 18.04 14.92
N ALA A 205 -17.10 19.26 15.36
CA ALA A 205 -17.53 19.74 16.69
C ALA A 205 -19.05 19.83 16.80
N GLU A 206 -19.73 20.38 15.77
CA GLU A 206 -21.19 20.41 15.72
C GLU A 206 -21.81 19.03 15.66
N PHE A 207 -21.17 18.09 14.93
CA PHE A 207 -21.61 16.70 14.87
C PHE A 207 -21.54 16.04 16.24
N PHE A 208 -20.43 16.15 16.95
CA PHE A 208 -20.27 15.59 18.30
C PHE A 208 -21.25 16.18 19.29
N LYS A 209 -21.48 17.50 19.21
CA LYS A 209 -22.45 18.21 20.05
C LYS A 209 -23.89 17.69 19.90
N LYS A 210 -24.28 17.18 18.71
CA LYS A 210 -25.59 16.53 18.48
C LYS A 210 -25.81 15.27 19.34
N PHE A 211 -24.72 14.68 19.84
CA PHE A 211 -24.71 13.47 20.67
C PHE A 211 -24.30 13.76 22.12
N GLY A 212 -24.33 15.04 22.53
CA GLY A 212 -24.05 15.46 23.91
C GLY A 212 -22.58 15.53 24.29
N ILE A 213 -21.67 15.50 23.31
CA ILE A 213 -20.23 15.65 23.55
C ILE A 213 -19.85 17.10 23.28
N GLU A 214 -19.56 17.85 24.35
CA GLU A 214 -19.11 19.24 24.26
C GLU A 214 -17.61 19.31 23.91
N GLU A 215 -17.13 20.44 23.41
CA GLU A 215 -15.75 20.63 22.94
C GLU A 215 -14.71 20.34 24.04
N SER A 216 -14.99 20.76 25.28
CA SER A 216 -14.14 20.50 26.44
C SER A 216 -13.97 19.01 26.76
N ASP A 217 -15.04 18.22 26.55
CA ASP A 217 -15.00 16.78 26.78
C ASP A 217 -14.32 16.07 25.63
N ALA A 218 -14.54 16.55 24.39
CA ALA A 218 -13.86 16.05 23.19
C ALA A 218 -12.33 16.19 23.28
N ASP A 219 -11.81 17.27 23.85
CA ASP A 219 -10.37 17.48 24.07
C ASP A 219 -9.81 16.42 25.04
N ILE A 220 -10.51 16.14 26.14
CA ILE A 220 -10.12 15.11 27.11
C ILE A 220 -10.15 13.72 26.46
N TYR A 221 -11.21 13.42 25.72
CA TYR A 221 -11.37 12.14 25.03
C TYR A 221 -10.37 11.95 23.89
N SER A 222 -9.96 13.02 23.22
CA SER A 222 -8.89 13.02 22.23
C SER A 222 -7.53 12.64 22.85
N ASP A 223 -7.22 13.19 24.04
CA ASP A 223 -6.01 12.85 24.78
C ASP A 223 -6.02 11.36 25.24
N MET A 224 -7.17 10.88 25.70
CA MET A 224 -7.39 9.46 26.03
C MET A 224 -7.14 8.55 24.82
N GLU A 225 -7.70 8.90 23.67
CA GLU A 225 -7.51 8.14 22.44
C GLU A 225 -6.04 8.10 22.01
N GLU A 226 -5.33 9.22 22.11
CA GLU A 226 -3.91 9.28 21.79
C GLU A 226 -3.06 8.38 22.68
N HIS A 227 -3.34 8.35 23.99
CA HIS A 227 -2.66 7.47 24.92
C HIS A 227 -3.00 6.00 24.65
N PHE A 228 -4.26 5.69 24.40
CA PHE A 228 -4.68 4.34 24.04
C PHE A 228 -4.00 3.85 22.75
N GLN A 229 -3.89 4.69 21.71
CA GLN A 229 -3.17 4.32 20.50
C GLN A 229 -1.68 4.07 20.78
N THR A 230 -1.09 4.82 21.69
CA THR A 230 0.29 4.59 22.12
C THR A 230 0.43 3.27 22.88
N TYR A 231 -0.55 2.92 23.72
CA TYR A 231 -0.60 1.63 24.41
C TYR A 231 -0.71 0.45 23.43
N VAL A 232 -1.57 0.55 22.42
CA VAL A 232 -1.80 -0.51 21.42
C VAL A 232 -0.59 -0.71 20.52
N HIS A 233 0.04 0.37 20.06
CA HIS A 233 1.07 0.33 19.02
C HIS A 233 2.51 0.42 19.58
N GLY A 234 2.69 0.80 20.85
CA GLY A 234 3.99 1.10 21.44
C GLY A 234 4.58 2.43 20.94
N GLU A 235 5.45 3.05 21.72
CA GLU A 235 5.98 4.39 21.43
C GLU A 235 6.67 4.51 20.06
N GLY A 236 7.40 3.48 19.65
CA GLY A 236 8.11 3.47 18.34
C GLY A 236 7.22 3.20 17.13
N ARG A 237 5.99 2.71 17.31
CA ARG A 237 5.05 2.33 16.23
C ARG A 237 3.90 3.31 16.03
N LYS A 238 3.71 4.25 16.93
CA LYS A 238 2.72 5.33 16.79
C LYS A 238 2.87 6.10 15.47
N TYR A 239 4.10 6.26 15.00
CA TYR A 239 4.40 6.91 13.73
C TYR A 239 3.82 6.15 12.52
N ILE A 240 3.95 4.81 12.50
CA ILE A 240 3.44 3.97 11.39
C ILE A 240 1.91 4.05 11.33
N TYR A 241 1.25 4.00 12.49
CA TYR A 241 -0.20 4.14 12.56
C TYR A 241 -0.66 5.52 12.04
N ASN A 242 -0.06 6.60 12.54
CA ASN A 242 -0.41 7.96 12.12
C ASN A 242 -0.09 8.23 10.64
N SER A 243 0.99 7.64 10.09
CA SER A 243 1.32 7.77 8.67
C SER A 243 0.33 7.01 7.78
N ASN A 244 -0.12 5.82 8.20
CA ASN A 244 -1.14 5.06 7.48
C ASN A 244 -2.49 5.77 7.54
N TYR A 245 -2.88 6.30 8.70
CA TYR A 245 -4.11 7.10 8.84
C TYR A 245 -4.05 8.40 8.03
N ALA A 246 -2.88 9.04 7.95
CA ALA A 246 -2.68 10.21 7.10
C ALA A 246 -2.74 9.87 5.60
N GLN A 247 -2.36 8.66 5.19
CA GLN A 247 -2.51 8.20 3.80
C GLN A 247 -3.97 7.98 3.40
N TYR A 248 -4.83 7.53 4.33
CA TYR A 248 -6.29 7.46 4.11
C TYR A 248 -6.96 8.84 4.22
N ASN A 249 -6.32 9.80 4.89
CA ASN A 249 -6.74 11.20 4.99
C ASN A 249 -6.08 12.12 3.96
N VAL A 250 -5.40 11.62 2.94
CA VAL A 250 -5.08 12.43 1.76
C VAL A 250 -6.43 12.79 1.14
N GLY A 251 -6.91 13.95 1.53
CA GLY A 251 -8.14 14.53 1.05
C GLY A 251 -8.16 14.44 -0.46
N TYR A 252 -9.29 14.12 -0.99
CA TYR A 252 -9.58 14.32 -2.40
C TYR A 252 -8.97 15.66 -2.81
N LEU A 253 -7.89 15.61 -3.59
CA LEU A 253 -7.39 16.77 -4.29
C LEU A 253 -8.59 17.35 -5.01
N GLU A 254 -9.07 18.50 -4.56
CA GLU A 254 -10.07 19.26 -5.30
C GLU A 254 -9.56 19.34 -6.74
N ASN A 255 -10.42 18.85 -7.61
CA ASN A 255 -10.36 18.84 -9.06
C ASN A 255 -9.17 19.63 -9.65
N PRO A 256 -8.16 18.97 -10.27
CA PRO A 256 -7.02 19.64 -10.91
C PRO A 256 -7.41 20.70 -11.96
N ALA A 257 -8.66 20.72 -12.39
CA ALA A 257 -9.21 21.71 -13.33
C ALA A 257 -9.22 23.16 -12.79
N LYS A 258 -9.00 23.41 -11.49
CA LYS A 258 -8.86 24.77 -10.94
C LYS A 258 -7.46 25.37 -11.08
N LEU A 259 -6.44 24.57 -11.41
CA LEU A 259 -5.05 25.00 -11.49
C LEU A 259 -4.57 25.37 -12.91
N TYR A 260 -5.41 25.18 -13.95
CA TYR A 260 -5.08 25.55 -15.32
C TYR A 260 -6.20 26.43 -15.92
N LYS A 261 -6.25 27.68 -15.52
CA LYS A 261 -6.86 28.73 -16.32
C LYS A 261 -5.72 29.54 -16.94
N GLU A 262 -5.48 29.23 -18.22
CA GLU A 262 -5.26 30.11 -19.36
C GLU A 262 -4.60 29.31 -20.50
N ASP A 263 -5.21 29.37 -21.67
CA ASP A 263 -4.76 29.04 -23.03
C ASP A 263 -5.11 27.70 -23.71
N LYS A 264 -6.05 26.86 -23.21
CA LYS A 264 -6.58 25.75 -24.04
C LYS A 264 -8.09 25.58 -24.01
N THR A 265 -8.84 26.66 -23.92
CA THR A 265 -10.31 26.64 -23.76
C THR A 265 -11.04 25.94 -24.93
N ASN A 266 -10.52 26.01 -26.15
CA ASN A 266 -11.20 25.47 -27.35
C ASN A 266 -11.05 23.95 -27.55
N GLU A 267 -9.94 23.35 -27.13
CA GLU A 267 -9.77 21.88 -27.19
C GLU A 267 -10.49 21.18 -26.05
N PHE A 268 -10.49 21.81 -24.87
CA PHE A 268 -11.12 21.27 -23.67
C PHE A 268 -12.66 21.28 -23.76
N GLU A 269 -13.25 22.33 -24.36
CA GLU A 269 -14.70 22.37 -24.62
C GLU A 269 -15.15 21.32 -25.62
N LYS A 270 -14.30 20.95 -26.56
CA LYS A 270 -14.60 19.88 -27.55
C LYS A 270 -14.55 18.51 -26.89
N LEU A 271 -13.58 18.29 -25.99
CA LEU A 271 -13.45 17.07 -25.20
C LEU A 271 -14.58 16.92 -24.17
N LEU A 272 -15.01 18.01 -23.53
CA LEU A 272 -16.16 18.05 -22.63
C LEU A 272 -17.46 17.71 -23.38
N LYS A 273 -17.69 18.27 -24.54
CA LYS A 273 -18.88 17.95 -25.36
C LYS A 273 -18.89 16.50 -25.87
N GLU A 274 -17.75 15.90 -26.12
CA GLU A 274 -17.64 14.45 -26.41
C GLU A 274 -17.86 13.59 -25.16
N LYS A 275 -17.34 13.99 -24.02
CA LYS A 275 -17.57 13.33 -22.73
C LYS A 275 -19.03 13.45 -22.27
N ASP A 276 -19.67 14.60 -22.45
CA ASP A 276 -21.09 14.78 -22.15
C ASP A 276 -21.97 13.91 -23.05
N LYS A 277 -21.60 13.71 -24.31
CA LYS A 277 -22.31 12.75 -25.19
C LYS A 277 -22.13 11.30 -24.73
N GLN A 278 -20.95 10.94 -24.26
CA GLN A 278 -20.70 9.62 -23.68
C GLN A 278 -21.44 9.46 -22.34
N TYR A 279 -21.49 10.51 -21.52
CA TYR A 279 -22.22 10.53 -20.25
C TYR A 279 -23.74 10.36 -20.46
N CYS A 280 -24.32 11.07 -21.44
CA CYS A 280 -25.74 10.91 -21.81
C CYS A 280 -26.04 9.52 -22.37
N LYS A 281 -25.09 8.86 -23.03
CA LYS A 281 -25.25 7.49 -23.51
C LYS A 281 -25.22 6.48 -22.36
N LEU A 282 -24.27 6.65 -21.43
CA LEU A 282 -24.18 5.86 -20.20
C LEU A 282 -25.40 6.05 -19.27
N GLU A 283 -25.92 7.26 -19.18
CA GLU A 283 -27.13 7.55 -18.41
C GLU A 283 -28.38 6.88 -18.98
N LYS A 284 -28.48 6.80 -20.31
CA LYS A 284 -29.56 6.05 -20.99
C LYS A 284 -29.42 4.53 -20.80
N GLU A 285 -28.19 4.02 -20.78
CA GLU A 285 -27.92 2.60 -20.50
C GLU A 285 -28.15 2.27 -19.02
N ASN A 286 -27.81 3.17 -18.10
CA ASN A 286 -28.11 3.03 -16.66
C ASN A 286 -29.61 3.07 -16.39
N LYS A 287 -30.39 3.97 -17.03
CA LYS A 287 -31.85 3.98 -16.90
C LYS A 287 -32.48 2.68 -17.43
N LYS A 288 -31.87 2.09 -18.46
CA LYS A 288 -32.33 0.80 -19.00
C LYS A 288 -32.00 -0.38 -18.07
N LEU A 289 -30.84 -0.34 -17.44
CA LEU A 289 -30.42 -1.31 -16.42
C LEU A 289 -31.27 -1.17 -15.14
N GLN A 290 -31.57 0.05 -14.72
CA GLN A 290 -32.43 0.32 -13.58
C GLN A 290 -33.85 -0.20 -13.83
N TYR A 291 -34.40 0.01 -15.03
CA TYR A 291 -35.69 -0.55 -15.44
C TYR A 291 -35.71 -2.08 -15.36
N TYR A 292 -34.67 -2.76 -15.84
CA TYR A 292 -34.57 -4.23 -15.73
C TYR A 292 -34.40 -4.70 -14.27
N LEU A 293 -33.69 -3.92 -13.44
CA LEU A 293 -33.55 -4.19 -12.01
C LEU A 293 -34.90 -4.09 -11.28
N ASP A 294 -35.67 -3.04 -11.59
CA ASP A 294 -37.01 -2.83 -11.02
C ASP A 294 -38.00 -3.91 -11.48
N GLU A 295 -37.92 -4.37 -12.72
CA GLU A 295 -38.71 -5.52 -13.21
C GLU A 295 -38.29 -6.83 -12.55
N CYS A 296 -37.00 -7.05 -12.32
CA CYS A 296 -36.50 -8.20 -11.54
C CYS A 296 -36.95 -8.13 -10.09
N ASN A 297 -36.91 -6.96 -9.46
CA ASN A 297 -37.37 -6.76 -8.08
C ASN A 297 -38.89 -6.95 -7.96
N LYS A 298 -39.70 -6.48 -8.92
CA LYS A 298 -41.14 -6.77 -8.97
C LYS A 298 -41.42 -8.27 -9.08
N ALA A 299 -40.69 -8.97 -9.95
CA ALA A 299 -40.83 -10.41 -10.10
C ALA A 299 -40.39 -11.18 -8.83
N ILE A 300 -39.39 -10.66 -8.10
CA ILE A 300 -38.94 -11.22 -6.81
C ILE A 300 -39.97 -11.00 -5.72
N VAL A 301 -40.65 -9.83 -5.68
CA VAL A 301 -41.75 -9.53 -4.72
C VAL A 301 -42.95 -10.42 -5.03
N GLU A 302 -43.34 -10.56 -6.29
CA GLU A 302 -44.49 -11.44 -6.68
C GLU A 302 -44.18 -12.91 -6.38
N LEU A 303 -42.93 -13.36 -6.52
CA LEU A 303 -42.51 -14.71 -6.16
C LEU A 303 -42.43 -14.90 -4.64
N ARG A 304 -42.13 -13.85 -3.85
CA ARG A 304 -42.07 -13.88 -2.38
C ARG A 304 -43.42 -14.07 -1.73
N ASP A 305 -44.48 -13.50 -2.31
CA ASP A 305 -45.83 -13.61 -1.84
C ASP A 305 -46.48 -14.95 -2.17
N THR A 306 -45.90 -15.72 -3.11
CA THR A 306 -46.48 -17.00 -3.59
C THR A 306 -45.87 -18.24 -2.91
N TYR A 307 -44.71 -18.18 -2.26
CA TYR A 307 -44.04 -19.36 -1.69
C TYR A 307 -43.31 -19.14 -0.37
N SER A 308 -43.84 -19.66 0.70
CA SER A 308 -43.27 -19.70 2.06
C SER A 308 -42.24 -20.81 2.28
N VAL A 309 -41.17 -20.92 1.47
CA VAL A 309 -40.09 -21.91 1.70
C VAL A 309 -38.72 -21.35 1.29
N LYS A 310 -38.17 -20.49 2.14
CA LYS A 310 -36.94 -19.72 1.91
C LYS A 310 -35.69 -20.55 1.58
N ARG A 311 -35.43 -21.70 2.24
CA ARG A 311 -34.19 -22.49 2.07
C ARG A 311 -34.09 -23.36 0.79
N LYS A 312 -35.22 -23.89 0.31
CA LYS A 312 -35.22 -24.71 -0.93
C LYS A 312 -35.15 -23.85 -2.19
N PHE A 313 -35.63 -22.61 -2.11
CA PHE A 313 -35.65 -21.65 -3.20
C PHE A 313 -34.24 -21.08 -3.47
N GLU A 314 -33.49 -20.67 -2.44
CA GLU A 314 -32.11 -20.16 -2.58
C GLU A 314 -31.16 -21.20 -3.20
N TYR A 315 -31.27 -22.45 -2.80
CA TYR A 315 -30.47 -23.54 -3.39
C TYR A 315 -30.81 -23.78 -4.88
N ARG A 316 -32.09 -23.73 -5.25
CA ARG A 316 -32.53 -23.92 -6.64
C ARG A 316 -32.24 -22.67 -7.49
N MET A 317 -32.38 -21.48 -6.97
CA MET A 317 -32.02 -20.23 -7.64
C MET A 317 -30.50 -20.15 -7.86
N ASN A 318 -29.67 -20.46 -6.89
CA ASN A 318 -28.22 -20.50 -7.08
C ASN A 318 -27.79 -21.52 -8.14
N LYS A 319 -28.49 -22.65 -8.26
CA LYS A 319 -28.24 -23.67 -9.29
C LYS A 319 -28.72 -23.24 -10.68
N LEU A 320 -29.84 -22.48 -10.72
CA LEU A 320 -30.39 -21.92 -11.97
C LEU A 320 -29.57 -20.74 -12.48
N ILE A 321 -29.16 -19.84 -11.57
CA ILE A 321 -28.28 -18.71 -11.85
C ILE A 321 -26.92 -19.18 -12.40
N LYS A 322 -26.34 -20.24 -11.80
CA LYS A 322 -25.10 -20.85 -12.32
C LYS A 322 -25.25 -21.49 -13.71
N LYS A 323 -26.46 -21.85 -14.10
CA LYS A 323 -26.72 -22.52 -15.40
C LYS A 323 -27.12 -21.57 -16.53
N ILE A 324 -27.60 -20.37 -16.21
CA ILE A 324 -28.18 -19.40 -17.15
C ILE A 324 -27.33 -18.12 -17.29
N MET A 325 -26.54 -17.76 -16.29
CA MET A 325 -25.74 -16.55 -16.34
C MET A 325 -24.31 -16.80 -16.88
N PRO A 326 -23.84 -15.96 -17.83
CA PRO A 326 -22.43 -15.96 -18.19
C PRO A 326 -21.55 -15.73 -16.95
N ALA A 327 -20.39 -16.36 -16.88
CA ALA A 327 -19.46 -16.31 -15.74
C ALA A 327 -19.14 -14.87 -15.26
N LYS A 328 -19.11 -13.90 -16.18
CA LYS A 328 -18.90 -12.48 -15.91
C LYS A 328 -20.04 -11.86 -15.08
N VAL A 329 -21.29 -12.24 -15.35
CA VAL A 329 -22.47 -11.72 -14.63
C VAL A 329 -22.57 -12.33 -13.23
N ALA A 330 -22.19 -13.62 -13.07
CA ALA A 330 -22.13 -14.27 -11.77
C ALA A 330 -21.03 -13.67 -10.86
N LYS A 331 -19.89 -13.22 -11.46
CA LYS A 331 -18.81 -12.53 -10.74
C LYS A 331 -19.24 -11.11 -10.33
N ALA A 332 -19.94 -10.37 -11.20
CA ALA A 332 -20.50 -9.07 -10.89
C ALA A 332 -21.56 -9.12 -9.77
N ALA A 333 -22.45 -10.10 -9.82
CA ALA A 333 -23.45 -10.32 -8.76
C ALA A 333 -22.81 -10.67 -7.40
N ARG A 334 -21.67 -11.34 -7.39
CA ARG A 334 -20.92 -11.66 -6.16
C ARG A 334 -20.24 -10.42 -5.58
N VAL A 335 -19.65 -9.57 -6.41
CA VAL A 335 -19.07 -8.28 -5.99
C VAL A 335 -20.16 -7.34 -5.48
N LEU A 336 -21.31 -7.27 -6.15
CA LEU A 336 -22.45 -6.48 -5.70
C LEU A 336 -22.97 -6.94 -4.33
N LYS A 337 -23.00 -8.26 -4.10
CA LYS A 337 -23.47 -8.84 -2.83
C LYS A 337 -22.48 -8.63 -1.68
N ASN A 338 -21.18 -8.65 -1.94
CA ASN A 338 -20.14 -8.65 -0.91
C ASN A 338 -19.50 -7.28 -0.66
N ASP A 339 -19.42 -6.43 -1.70
CA ASP A 339 -18.64 -5.19 -1.68
C ASP A 339 -19.51 -3.95 -2.01
N GLY A 340 -20.81 -4.13 -2.25
CA GLY A 340 -21.76 -3.05 -2.56
C GLY A 340 -21.68 -2.50 -3.99
N MET A 341 -22.65 -1.64 -4.34
CA MET A 341 -22.80 -1.07 -5.70
C MET A 341 -21.63 -0.16 -6.09
N ALA A 342 -21.13 0.65 -5.16
CA ALA A 342 -19.99 1.55 -5.41
C ALA A 342 -18.71 0.77 -5.74
N ALA A 343 -18.43 -0.31 -5.01
CA ALA A 343 -17.31 -1.19 -5.27
C ALA A 343 -17.49 -1.99 -6.56
N LEU A 344 -18.72 -2.38 -6.90
CA LEU A 344 -19.01 -3.01 -8.19
C LEU A 344 -18.78 -2.04 -9.35
N ILE A 345 -19.26 -0.80 -9.25
CA ILE A 345 -19.06 0.25 -10.25
C ILE A 345 -17.56 0.59 -10.35
N TYR A 346 -16.86 0.71 -9.24
CA TYR A 346 -15.42 0.94 -9.21
C TYR A 346 -14.63 -0.23 -9.81
N LYS A 347 -14.94 -1.48 -9.42
CA LYS A 347 -14.32 -2.69 -9.98
C LYS A 347 -14.71 -2.92 -11.44
N LEU A 348 -15.94 -2.61 -11.86
CA LEU A 348 -16.36 -2.71 -13.27
C LEU A 348 -15.71 -1.61 -14.13
N LYS A 349 -15.62 -0.39 -13.64
CA LYS A 349 -14.88 0.68 -14.32
C LYS A 349 -13.39 0.37 -14.41
N ASN A 350 -12.77 -0.03 -13.32
CA ASN A 350 -11.32 -0.22 -13.27
C ASN A 350 -10.88 -1.60 -13.79
N TYR A 351 -11.66 -2.67 -13.60
CA TYR A 351 -11.31 -4.02 -14.06
C TYR A 351 -11.46 -4.20 -15.57
N ASN A 352 -12.49 -3.63 -16.17
CA ASN A 352 -12.61 -3.62 -17.63
C ASN A 352 -11.70 -2.56 -18.26
N ASP A 353 -11.48 -1.41 -17.62
CA ASP A 353 -10.64 -0.35 -18.16
C ASP A 353 -9.15 -0.70 -18.07
N THR A 354 -8.67 -1.30 -17.00
CA THR A 354 -7.24 -1.66 -16.85
C THR A 354 -6.86 -2.87 -17.69
N LYS A 355 -7.66 -3.95 -17.69
CA LYS A 355 -7.39 -5.11 -18.55
C LYS A 355 -7.55 -4.75 -20.03
N ASN A 356 -8.66 -4.13 -20.41
CA ASN A 356 -8.88 -3.67 -21.78
C ASN A 356 -7.87 -2.56 -22.19
N ALA A 357 -7.38 -1.77 -21.26
CA ALA A 357 -6.34 -0.77 -21.52
C ALA A 357 -4.99 -1.45 -21.78
N TYR A 358 -4.62 -2.47 -20.99
CA TYR A 358 -3.38 -3.18 -21.20
C TYR A 358 -3.41 -4.06 -22.45
N ASP A 359 -4.50 -4.80 -22.71
CA ASP A 359 -4.68 -5.57 -23.93
C ASP A 359 -4.59 -4.66 -25.18
N LYS A 360 -5.21 -3.47 -25.14
CA LYS A 360 -5.08 -2.46 -26.21
C LYS A 360 -3.68 -1.90 -26.33
N TRP A 361 -2.99 -1.69 -25.18
CA TRP A 361 -1.61 -1.24 -25.21
C TRP A 361 -0.72 -2.28 -25.90
N ILE A 362 -0.90 -3.57 -25.62
CA ILE A 362 -0.20 -4.68 -26.30
C ILE A 362 -0.49 -4.64 -27.80
N GLU A 363 -1.77 -4.55 -28.18
CA GLU A 363 -2.17 -4.46 -29.61
C GLU A 363 -1.50 -3.30 -30.35
N ILE A 364 -1.33 -2.14 -29.70
CA ILE A 364 -0.74 -0.95 -30.32
C ILE A 364 0.77 -1.02 -30.35
N ASN A 365 1.42 -1.47 -29.27
CA ASN A 365 2.85 -1.34 -29.08
C ASN A 365 3.64 -2.59 -29.49
N GLU A 366 2.97 -3.75 -29.59
CA GLU A 366 3.63 -5.02 -29.93
C GLU A 366 3.22 -5.57 -31.32
N ASN A 367 2.56 -4.77 -32.17
CA ASN A 367 2.11 -5.23 -33.49
C ASN A 367 3.23 -5.63 -34.46
N ASN A 368 4.42 -5.05 -34.31
CA ASN A 368 5.55 -5.22 -35.24
C ASN A 368 6.80 -5.83 -34.55
N ILE A 369 6.62 -6.59 -33.48
CA ILE A 369 7.71 -7.18 -32.70
C ILE A 369 8.59 -8.17 -33.50
N MET A 370 8.11 -8.67 -34.62
CA MET A 370 8.86 -9.56 -35.51
C MET A 370 9.71 -8.81 -36.54
N GLU A 371 9.51 -7.51 -36.69
CA GLU A 371 10.28 -6.71 -37.64
C GLU A 371 11.65 -6.37 -37.04
N THR A 372 12.72 -6.87 -37.66
CA THR A 372 14.08 -6.60 -37.25
C THR A 372 14.84 -5.87 -38.36
N GLN A 373 15.63 -4.87 -37.97
CA GLN A 373 16.57 -4.20 -38.83
C GLN A 373 17.95 -4.86 -38.71
N LYS A 374 18.77 -4.74 -39.76
CA LYS A 374 20.14 -5.24 -39.68
C LYS A 374 20.94 -4.39 -38.71
N LEU A 375 21.52 -5.02 -37.71
CA LEU A 375 22.44 -4.39 -36.77
C LEU A 375 23.86 -4.38 -37.32
N GLU A 376 24.62 -3.31 -37.06
CA GLU A 376 26.01 -3.18 -37.47
C GLU A 376 26.91 -4.07 -36.61
N TRP A 377 26.64 -4.10 -35.29
CA TRP A 377 27.31 -4.95 -34.33
C TRP A 377 26.34 -6.01 -33.81
N ASN A 378 26.79 -7.25 -33.80
CA ASN A 378 26.02 -8.40 -33.38
C ASN A 378 26.67 -9.08 -32.16
N PRO A 379 26.62 -8.48 -30.94
CA PRO A 379 27.25 -9.08 -29.77
C PRO A 379 26.62 -10.42 -29.44
N LYS A 380 27.41 -11.41 -29.05
CA LYS A 380 26.87 -12.67 -28.57
C LYS A 380 26.30 -12.48 -27.19
N ILE A 381 25.04 -12.89 -27.00
CA ILE A 381 24.33 -12.82 -25.71
C ILE A 381 24.17 -14.24 -25.16
N SER A 382 24.71 -14.49 -23.96
CA SER A 382 24.52 -15.74 -23.24
C SER A 382 23.35 -15.57 -22.28
N VAL A 383 22.32 -16.39 -22.43
CA VAL A 383 21.21 -16.44 -21.47
C VAL A 383 21.51 -17.54 -20.45
N VAL A 384 21.63 -17.19 -19.18
CA VAL A 384 21.92 -18.09 -18.07
C VAL A 384 20.64 -18.38 -17.30
N VAL A 385 20.34 -19.66 -17.12
CA VAL A 385 19.13 -20.14 -16.46
C VAL A 385 19.49 -21.18 -15.39
N PRO A 386 19.43 -20.84 -14.10
CA PRO A 386 19.50 -21.81 -13.03
C PRO A 386 18.21 -22.61 -12.97
N VAL A 387 18.30 -23.95 -12.91
CA VAL A 387 17.15 -24.85 -12.94
C VAL A 387 17.07 -25.64 -11.65
N TYR A 388 15.91 -25.58 -10.98
CA TYR A 388 15.66 -26.40 -9.81
C TYR A 388 14.16 -26.70 -9.64
N ASN A 389 13.76 -27.98 -9.69
CA ASN A 389 12.41 -28.47 -9.39
C ASN A 389 11.27 -27.64 -9.99
N VAL A 390 11.32 -27.42 -11.29
CA VAL A 390 10.31 -26.66 -12.06
C VAL A 390 9.41 -27.61 -12.86
N ALA A 391 8.16 -27.22 -13.09
CA ALA A 391 7.23 -27.99 -13.91
C ALA A 391 7.72 -28.06 -15.36
N SER A 392 7.60 -29.25 -16.00
CA SER A 392 8.13 -29.51 -17.34
C SER A 392 7.66 -28.52 -18.40
N ASN A 393 6.37 -28.16 -18.39
CA ASN A 393 5.81 -27.17 -19.33
C ASN A 393 6.44 -25.80 -19.18
N MET A 394 6.72 -25.35 -17.95
CA MET A 394 7.34 -24.05 -17.69
C MET A 394 8.80 -24.05 -18.18
N LEU A 395 9.57 -25.10 -17.86
CA LEU A 395 10.94 -25.23 -18.36
C LEU A 395 11.00 -25.28 -19.89
N ILE A 396 10.04 -25.97 -20.52
CA ILE A 396 9.94 -25.99 -21.99
C ILE A 396 9.63 -24.59 -22.52
N ASP A 397 8.66 -23.86 -21.94
CA ASP A 397 8.33 -22.49 -22.36
C ASP A 397 9.55 -21.58 -22.23
N CYS A 398 10.30 -21.68 -21.13
CA CYS A 398 11.53 -20.94 -20.89
C CYS A 398 12.55 -21.19 -22.02
N ILE A 399 12.93 -22.45 -22.28
CA ILE A 399 13.92 -22.84 -23.29
C ILE A 399 13.44 -22.43 -24.69
N GLU A 400 12.18 -22.73 -25.04
CA GLU A 400 11.60 -22.40 -26.35
C GLU A 400 11.52 -20.88 -26.59
N SER A 401 11.33 -20.09 -25.54
CA SER A 401 11.30 -18.61 -25.66
C SER A 401 12.66 -18.04 -26.12
N VAL A 402 13.75 -18.63 -25.66
CA VAL A 402 15.10 -18.29 -26.11
C VAL A 402 15.38 -18.82 -27.52
N MET A 403 14.97 -20.06 -27.80
CA MET A 403 15.15 -20.65 -29.13
C MET A 403 14.41 -19.92 -30.25
N LYS A 404 13.27 -19.30 -29.93
CA LYS A 404 12.40 -18.55 -30.87
C LYS A 404 12.78 -17.07 -31.02
N GLN A 405 13.84 -16.61 -30.38
CA GLN A 405 14.26 -15.21 -30.50
C GLN A 405 14.54 -14.80 -31.95
N THR A 406 14.09 -13.61 -32.31
CA THR A 406 14.37 -13.00 -33.63
C THR A 406 15.86 -12.67 -33.82
N TYR A 407 16.60 -12.47 -32.73
CA TYR A 407 18.04 -12.32 -32.70
C TYR A 407 18.70 -13.69 -32.69
N THR A 408 19.66 -13.94 -33.54
CA THR A 408 20.23 -15.30 -33.75
C THR A 408 21.57 -15.57 -33.07
N ASN A 409 22.30 -14.51 -32.66
CA ASN A 409 23.64 -14.66 -32.03
C ASN A 409 23.53 -14.79 -30.49
N TRP A 410 22.90 -15.85 -30.05
CA TRP A 410 22.76 -16.19 -28.65
C TRP A 410 23.27 -17.59 -28.32
N GLU A 411 23.49 -17.83 -27.04
CA GLU A 411 23.65 -19.16 -26.47
C GLU A 411 22.81 -19.25 -25.19
N LEU A 412 22.39 -20.45 -24.82
CA LEU A 412 21.62 -20.76 -23.64
C LEU A 412 22.40 -21.67 -22.71
N CYS A 413 22.70 -21.21 -21.51
CA CYS A 413 23.42 -21.95 -20.48
C CYS A 413 22.45 -22.36 -19.36
N LEU A 414 22.11 -23.65 -19.31
CA LEU A 414 21.23 -24.25 -18.33
C LEU A 414 22.06 -24.98 -17.28
N VAL A 415 21.82 -24.74 -16.00
CA VAL A 415 22.49 -25.48 -14.92
C VAL A 415 21.44 -26.08 -13.99
N ASP A 416 21.34 -27.41 -13.97
CA ASP A 416 20.46 -28.14 -13.06
C ASP A 416 21.09 -28.26 -11.68
N ASP A 417 20.47 -27.63 -10.69
CA ASP A 417 20.93 -27.60 -9.30
C ASP A 417 20.51 -28.84 -8.52
N CYS A 418 20.79 -30.02 -9.06
CA CYS A 418 20.42 -31.31 -8.46
C CYS A 418 18.92 -31.45 -8.26
N SER A 419 18.11 -31.21 -9.30
CA SER A 419 16.65 -31.38 -9.24
C SER A 419 16.27 -32.78 -8.83
N THR A 420 15.30 -32.87 -7.90
CA THR A 420 14.75 -34.16 -7.44
C THR A 420 13.56 -34.65 -8.28
N MET A 421 12.99 -33.74 -9.11
CA MET A 421 11.93 -34.05 -10.07
C MET A 421 12.54 -34.67 -11.33
N GLU A 422 12.31 -35.99 -11.58
CA GLU A 422 12.80 -36.70 -12.74
C GLU A 422 12.41 -36.04 -14.06
N SER A 423 11.22 -35.44 -14.11
CA SER A 423 10.68 -34.74 -15.27
C SER A 423 11.52 -33.53 -15.70
N VAL A 424 12.28 -32.88 -14.81
CA VAL A 424 13.22 -31.82 -15.16
C VAL A 424 14.38 -32.37 -15.99
N ARG A 425 14.97 -33.47 -15.54
CA ARG A 425 16.07 -34.15 -16.27
C ARG A 425 15.62 -34.67 -17.62
N ASP A 426 14.40 -35.22 -17.70
CA ASP A 426 13.81 -35.70 -18.97
C ASP A 426 13.74 -34.54 -19.99
N VAL A 427 13.28 -33.36 -19.55
CA VAL A 427 13.23 -32.18 -20.42
C VAL A 427 14.65 -31.79 -20.86
N LEU A 428 15.59 -31.61 -19.92
CA LEU A 428 16.96 -31.22 -20.26
C LEU A 428 17.63 -32.20 -21.21
N HIS A 429 17.54 -33.53 -20.97
CA HIS A 429 18.06 -34.58 -21.87
C HIS A 429 17.40 -34.50 -23.26
N SER A 430 16.11 -34.12 -23.35
CA SER A 430 15.45 -33.96 -24.64
C SER A 430 16.07 -32.84 -25.50
N TYR A 431 16.54 -31.79 -24.84
CA TYR A 431 17.24 -30.68 -25.55
C TYR A 431 18.72 -31.00 -25.83
N GLU A 432 19.41 -31.75 -24.98
CA GLU A 432 20.76 -32.30 -25.31
C GLU A 432 20.71 -33.15 -26.56
N ASN A 433 19.69 -34.01 -26.69
CA ASN A 433 19.52 -34.87 -27.86
C ASN A 433 19.22 -34.13 -29.17
N LYS A 434 18.78 -32.84 -29.10
CA LYS A 434 18.66 -32.00 -30.31
C LYS A 434 19.99 -31.58 -30.91
N ASN A 435 21.11 -31.70 -30.16
CA ASN A 435 22.45 -31.35 -30.58
C ASN A 435 22.59 -29.92 -31.11
N ASP A 436 21.84 -28.95 -30.58
CA ASP A 436 22.02 -27.54 -30.90
C ASP A 436 23.23 -27.00 -30.13
N SER A 437 24.27 -26.67 -30.82
CA SER A 437 25.56 -26.20 -30.24
C SER A 437 25.43 -24.89 -29.42
N ARG A 438 24.31 -24.18 -29.55
CA ARG A 438 24.00 -22.98 -28.78
C ARG A 438 23.46 -23.29 -27.39
N ILE A 439 22.99 -24.51 -27.11
CA ILE A 439 22.47 -24.96 -25.84
C ILE A 439 23.53 -25.73 -25.08
N LYS A 440 23.88 -25.23 -23.91
CA LYS A 440 24.85 -25.84 -22.99
C LYS A 440 24.12 -26.24 -21.71
N ILE A 441 24.28 -27.46 -21.25
CA ILE A 441 23.62 -27.98 -20.05
C ILE A 441 24.69 -28.55 -19.12
N ALA A 442 24.58 -28.22 -17.83
CA ALA A 442 25.38 -28.78 -16.76
C ALA A 442 24.50 -29.25 -15.61
N TYR A 443 24.98 -30.22 -14.84
CA TYR A 443 24.26 -30.84 -13.73
C TYR A 443 25.12 -30.78 -12.48
N HIS A 444 24.53 -30.36 -11.35
CA HIS A 444 25.15 -30.47 -10.04
C HIS A 444 24.86 -31.83 -9.41
N ASP A 445 25.83 -32.36 -8.68
CA ASP A 445 25.67 -33.57 -7.88
C ASP A 445 24.99 -33.27 -6.52
N VAL A 446 25.10 -32.03 -6.06
CA VAL A 446 24.54 -31.54 -4.78
C VAL A 446 23.96 -30.15 -5.01
N ASN A 447 22.81 -29.89 -4.42
CA ASN A 447 22.16 -28.57 -4.50
C ASN A 447 23.10 -27.48 -3.96
N GLY A 448 23.40 -26.50 -4.78
CA GLY A 448 24.30 -25.38 -4.51
C GLY A 448 23.58 -24.06 -4.24
N HIS A 449 22.25 -24.06 -4.32
CA HIS A 449 21.40 -22.87 -4.30
C HIS A 449 21.61 -21.92 -5.50
N ILE A 450 20.67 -20.97 -5.64
CA ILE A 450 20.55 -20.11 -6.83
C ILE A 450 21.85 -19.37 -7.18
N SER A 451 22.50 -18.72 -6.21
CA SER A 451 23.70 -17.89 -6.46
C SER A 451 24.86 -18.71 -7.04
N LYS A 452 25.10 -19.92 -6.49
CA LYS A 452 26.15 -20.80 -7.02
C LYS A 452 25.80 -21.29 -8.42
N THR A 453 24.56 -21.70 -8.62
CA THR A 453 24.07 -22.24 -9.89
C THR A 453 24.12 -21.20 -11.00
N THR A 454 23.70 -19.96 -10.69
CA THR A 454 23.85 -18.82 -11.61
C THR A 454 25.32 -18.56 -11.94
N ASN A 455 26.22 -18.58 -10.96
CA ASN A 455 27.66 -18.36 -11.18
C ASN A 455 28.26 -19.45 -12.06
N ASP A 456 27.90 -20.72 -11.89
CA ASP A 456 28.36 -21.80 -12.74
C ASP A 456 27.85 -21.63 -14.19
N GLY A 457 26.61 -21.14 -14.36
CA GLY A 457 26.09 -20.74 -15.68
C GLY A 457 26.84 -19.54 -16.29
N ILE A 458 27.18 -18.53 -15.50
CA ILE A 458 27.99 -17.40 -15.92
C ILE A 458 29.42 -17.88 -16.38
N ALA A 459 29.99 -18.85 -15.68
CA ALA A 459 31.27 -19.42 -16.05
C ALA A 459 31.21 -20.21 -17.36
N MET A 460 30.06 -20.81 -17.70
CA MET A 460 29.84 -21.49 -19.00
C MET A 460 29.62 -20.50 -20.15
N ALA A 461 29.23 -19.27 -19.86
CA ALA A 461 28.89 -18.25 -20.84
C ALA A 461 30.14 -17.75 -21.59
N THR A 462 30.04 -17.69 -22.93
CA THR A 462 31.09 -17.20 -23.82
C THR A 462 30.68 -15.95 -24.61
N GLY A 463 29.46 -15.44 -24.36
CA GLY A 463 28.99 -14.21 -24.98
C GLY A 463 29.65 -12.96 -24.42
N GLU A 464 29.59 -11.88 -25.17
CA GLU A 464 30.04 -10.56 -24.74
C GLU A 464 29.10 -9.97 -23.62
N PHE A 465 27.86 -10.41 -23.64
CA PHE A 465 26.85 -10.05 -22.63
C PHE A 465 26.18 -11.31 -22.05
N VAL A 466 25.82 -11.23 -20.79
CA VAL A 466 25.14 -12.30 -20.06
C VAL A 466 23.80 -11.79 -19.55
N GLY A 467 22.72 -12.44 -19.94
CA GLY A 467 21.35 -12.22 -19.42
C GLY A 467 21.01 -13.28 -18.37
N LEU A 468 20.40 -12.84 -17.28
CA LEU A 468 19.92 -13.73 -16.22
C LEU A 468 18.40 -13.92 -16.33
N MET A 469 17.94 -15.17 -16.25
CA MET A 469 16.54 -15.53 -16.47
C MET A 469 16.14 -16.70 -15.56
N ASP A 470 14.94 -16.63 -14.97
CA ASP A 470 14.39 -17.72 -14.17
C ASP A 470 13.80 -18.86 -15.03
N CYS A 471 13.87 -20.09 -14.53
CA CYS A 471 13.52 -21.30 -15.31
C CYS A 471 12.01 -21.52 -15.49
N ASP A 472 11.16 -20.77 -14.80
CA ASP A 472 9.69 -20.83 -14.89
C ASP A 472 9.07 -19.67 -15.69
N ASP A 473 9.89 -18.74 -16.18
CA ASP A 473 9.51 -17.55 -16.92
C ASP A 473 9.80 -17.68 -18.43
N TYR A 474 9.47 -16.65 -19.21
CA TYR A 474 9.78 -16.64 -20.63
C TYR A 474 10.00 -15.22 -21.17
N LEU A 475 10.82 -15.12 -22.25
CA LEU A 475 11.13 -13.89 -22.95
C LEU A 475 10.12 -13.57 -24.05
N ALA A 476 9.87 -12.29 -24.29
CA ALA A 476 9.25 -11.83 -25.53
C ALA A 476 10.13 -12.23 -26.74
N VAL A 477 9.52 -12.55 -27.88
CA VAL A 477 10.22 -13.11 -29.04
C VAL A 477 11.30 -12.20 -29.63
N ASN A 478 11.24 -10.89 -29.37
CA ASN A 478 12.19 -9.86 -29.81
C ASN A 478 13.11 -9.37 -28.68
N ALA A 479 13.12 -10.00 -27.51
CA ALA A 479 13.84 -9.49 -26.34
C ALA A 479 15.33 -9.32 -26.60
N LEU A 480 16.02 -10.35 -27.12
CA LEU A 480 17.45 -10.26 -27.40
C LEU A 480 17.77 -9.30 -28.54
N TYR A 481 16.86 -9.12 -29.50
CA TYR A 481 17.03 -8.13 -30.56
C TYR A 481 16.97 -6.70 -30.02
N GLU A 482 16.02 -6.38 -29.17
CA GLU A 482 15.90 -5.04 -28.58
C GLU A 482 17.10 -4.72 -27.67
N MET A 483 17.58 -5.69 -26.91
CA MET A 483 18.81 -5.55 -26.13
C MET A 483 20.04 -5.31 -27.04
N ALA A 484 20.19 -6.10 -28.09
CA ALA A 484 21.29 -5.92 -29.04
C ALA A 484 21.19 -4.59 -29.80
N LYS A 485 19.97 -4.13 -30.11
CA LYS A 485 19.73 -2.83 -30.73
C LYS A 485 20.15 -1.69 -29.80
N MET A 486 19.78 -1.71 -28.54
CA MET A 486 20.22 -0.72 -27.55
C MET A 486 21.76 -0.67 -27.45
N LEU A 487 22.43 -1.83 -27.51
CA LEU A 487 23.87 -1.90 -27.50
C LEU A 487 24.53 -1.35 -28.79
N ASN A 488 23.81 -1.38 -29.93
CA ASN A 488 24.28 -0.72 -31.15
C ASN A 488 24.17 0.81 -31.06
N GLU A 489 23.12 1.31 -30.39
CA GLU A 489 22.89 2.74 -30.16
C GLU A 489 23.84 3.27 -29.07
N HIS A 490 24.14 2.43 -28.06
CA HIS A 490 24.91 2.75 -26.87
C HIS A 490 25.95 1.63 -26.56
N PRO A 491 27.04 1.53 -27.35
CA PRO A 491 28.05 0.47 -27.17
C PRO A 491 28.84 0.59 -25.84
N GLU A 492 28.75 1.73 -25.18
CA GLU A 492 29.33 1.99 -23.86
C GLU A 492 28.59 1.34 -22.71
N TYR A 493 27.34 0.91 -22.87
CA TYR A 493 26.57 0.34 -21.76
C TYR A 493 27.18 -0.98 -21.27
N ASP A 494 27.26 -1.07 -19.94
CA ASP A 494 27.74 -2.23 -19.21
C ASP A 494 26.65 -3.07 -18.62
N PHE A 495 25.48 -2.45 -18.40
CA PHE A 495 24.27 -3.07 -17.88
C PHE A 495 23.02 -2.47 -18.56
N ILE A 496 22.11 -3.33 -18.98
CA ILE A 496 20.83 -2.90 -19.58
C ILE A 496 19.71 -3.73 -18.97
N TYR A 497 18.59 -3.08 -18.68
CA TYR A 497 17.36 -3.75 -18.21
C TYR A 497 16.15 -3.32 -19.02
N SER A 498 15.11 -4.15 -19.02
CA SER A 498 13.85 -3.87 -19.71
C SER A 498 12.66 -3.80 -18.75
N ASP A 499 11.51 -3.38 -19.28
CA ASP A 499 10.23 -3.54 -18.63
C ASP A 499 9.79 -5.01 -18.59
N GLU A 500 8.87 -5.33 -17.70
CA GLU A 500 8.30 -6.67 -17.51
C GLU A 500 6.80 -6.62 -17.29
N ASP A 501 6.13 -7.73 -17.47
CA ASP A 501 4.76 -7.93 -16.99
C ASP A 501 4.62 -9.28 -16.26
N LYS A 502 3.44 -9.51 -15.74
CA LYS A 502 3.12 -10.79 -15.09
C LYS A 502 2.21 -11.60 -15.96
N VAL A 503 2.38 -12.93 -15.91
CA VAL A 503 1.52 -13.89 -16.60
C VAL A 503 0.93 -14.88 -15.61
N ASN A 504 -0.25 -15.42 -15.94
CA ASN A 504 -0.83 -16.50 -15.16
C ASN A 504 0.05 -17.77 -15.22
N GLU A 505 -0.22 -18.76 -14.36
CA GLU A 505 0.55 -19.99 -14.25
C GLU A 505 0.62 -20.75 -15.58
N GLU A 506 -0.44 -20.68 -16.40
CA GLU A 506 -0.51 -21.30 -17.74
C GLU A 506 0.24 -20.50 -18.83
N GLY A 507 0.72 -19.30 -18.54
CA GLY A 507 1.41 -18.43 -19.51
C GLY A 507 0.52 -17.83 -20.61
N THR A 508 -0.81 -17.84 -20.42
CA THR A 508 -1.79 -17.47 -21.46
C THR A 508 -2.42 -16.10 -21.28
N GLU A 509 -2.32 -15.48 -20.10
CA GLU A 509 -2.94 -14.21 -19.76
C GLU A 509 -1.92 -13.25 -19.14
N ARG A 510 -1.59 -12.19 -19.86
CA ARG A 510 -0.67 -11.13 -19.41
C ARG A 510 -1.42 -10.08 -18.60
N ARG A 511 -0.76 -9.53 -17.55
CA ARG A 511 -1.33 -8.53 -16.63
C ARG A 511 -0.23 -7.81 -15.86
N ASP A 512 -0.62 -6.80 -15.10
CA ASP A 512 0.23 -6.06 -14.16
C ASP A 512 1.58 -5.63 -14.78
N PRO A 513 1.57 -4.86 -15.91
CA PRO A 513 2.80 -4.38 -16.51
C PRO A 513 3.57 -3.49 -15.53
N PHE A 514 4.87 -3.68 -15.49
CA PHE A 514 5.78 -2.82 -14.75
C PHE A 514 6.66 -2.03 -15.73
N PHE A 515 6.22 -0.81 -16.02
CA PHE A 515 6.99 0.18 -16.76
C PHE A 515 7.99 0.81 -15.82
N LYS A 516 9.25 0.52 -16.01
CA LYS A 516 10.35 0.89 -15.12
C LYS A 516 10.83 2.30 -15.41
N PRO A 517 11.37 3.03 -14.40
CA PRO A 517 12.05 4.30 -14.67
C PRO A 517 13.37 4.07 -15.39
N ASP A 518 13.86 5.09 -16.08
CA ASP A 518 15.26 5.16 -16.45
C ASP A 518 16.15 5.08 -15.22
N TRP A 519 17.44 4.77 -15.41
CA TRP A 519 18.33 4.52 -14.29
C TRP A 519 18.30 5.63 -13.24
N SER A 520 17.88 5.27 -12.04
CA SER A 520 17.73 6.14 -10.88
C SER A 520 18.41 5.48 -9.67
N PRO A 521 19.65 5.83 -9.35
CA PRO A 521 20.43 5.18 -8.29
C PRO A 521 19.76 5.33 -6.90
N ASP A 522 19.14 6.47 -6.60
CA ASP A 522 18.44 6.68 -5.33
C ASP A 522 17.16 5.84 -5.22
N THR A 523 16.41 5.72 -6.31
CA THR A 523 15.26 4.82 -6.37
C THR A 523 15.72 3.37 -6.22
N PHE A 524 16.85 3.00 -6.86
CA PHE A 524 17.41 1.66 -6.75
C PHE A 524 17.86 1.34 -5.32
N MET A 525 18.38 2.31 -4.58
CA MET A 525 18.66 2.15 -3.15
C MET A 525 17.41 1.92 -2.31
N SER A 526 16.21 2.23 -2.79
CA SER A 526 14.96 1.99 -2.08
C SER A 526 14.38 0.60 -2.34
N TYR A 527 14.36 0.16 -3.60
CA TYR A 527 13.89 -1.19 -3.98
C TYR A 527 14.51 -1.65 -5.29
N MET A 528 14.53 -2.97 -5.50
CA MET A 528 14.98 -3.61 -6.72
C MET A 528 13.93 -3.44 -7.82
N TYR A 529 14.14 -2.53 -8.77
CA TYR A 529 13.22 -2.34 -9.90
C TYR A 529 13.75 -2.85 -11.23
N THR A 530 15.06 -3.08 -11.37
CA THR A 530 15.61 -3.57 -12.63
C THR A 530 15.24 -5.02 -12.92
N CYS A 531 15.14 -5.86 -11.89
CA CYS A 531 14.73 -7.29 -11.95
C CYS A 531 15.02 -7.99 -13.29
N HIS A 532 14.00 -8.28 -14.06
CA HIS A 532 14.04 -8.97 -15.33
C HIS A 532 13.54 -8.08 -16.48
N PHE A 533 13.96 -8.19 -17.71
CA PHE A 533 15.13 -8.91 -18.17
C PHE A 533 16.36 -8.02 -18.07
N SER A 534 17.43 -8.50 -17.45
CA SER A 534 18.68 -7.73 -17.26
C SER A 534 19.84 -8.43 -17.94
N ILE A 535 20.66 -7.66 -18.67
CA ILE A 535 21.89 -8.17 -19.30
C ILE A 535 23.12 -7.37 -18.84
N PHE A 536 24.21 -8.05 -18.63
CA PHE A 536 25.48 -7.53 -18.10
C PHE A 536 26.59 -7.73 -19.10
N ARG A 537 27.47 -6.73 -19.25
CA ARG A 537 28.73 -6.95 -19.98
C ARG A 537 29.57 -8.00 -19.26
N LYS A 538 29.97 -9.06 -19.96
CA LYS A 538 30.62 -10.23 -19.35
C LYS A 538 31.90 -9.86 -18.60
N THR A 539 32.71 -8.94 -19.13
CA THR A 539 33.96 -8.50 -18.48
C THR A 539 33.70 -7.82 -17.14
N VAL A 540 32.65 -6.98 -17.04
CA VAL A 540 32.27 -6.33 -15.79
C VAL A 540 31.70 -7.36 -14.80
N LEU A 541 30.87 -8.30 -15.27
CA LEU A 541 30.32 -9.37 -14.45
C LEU A 541 31.43 -10.26 -13.86
N ASP A 542 32.47 -10.58 -14.65
CA ASP A 542 33.65 -11.34 -14.21
C ASP A 542 34.46 -10.58 -13.15
N GLU A 543 34.67 -9.27 -13.34
CA GLU A 543 35.35 -8.43 -12.35
C GLU A 543 34.59 -8.35 -11.02
N LEU A 544 33.24 -8.39 -11.05
CA LEU A 544 32.39 -8.43 -9.86
C LEU A 544 32.42 -9.79 -9.18
N GLY A 545 32.86 -10.85 -9.88
CA GLY A 545 32.88 -12.22 -9.38
C GLY A 545 31.49 -12.88 -9.31
N GLY A 546 30.54 -12.42 -10.13
CA GLY A 546 29.17 -12.94 -10.16
C GLY A 546 28.34 -12.60 -8.92
N GLU A 547 27.36 -13.45 -8.62
CA GLU A 547 26.49 -13.34 -7.44
C GLU A 547 27.20 -13.78 -6.15
N ARG A 548 26.96 -13.09 -5.04
CA ARG A 548 27.51 -13.47 -3.73
C ARG A 548 26.67 -14.57 -3.07
N ILE A 549 27.33 -15.68 -2.73
CA ILE A 549 26.72 -16.76 -1.94
C ILE A 549 26.39 -16.26 -0.54
N GLY A 550 25.24 -16.67 -0.01
CA GLY A 550 24.73 -16.27 1.31
C GLY A 550 23.90 -14.98 1.29
N LEU A 551 23.49 -14.56 0.09
CA LEU A 551 22.53 -13.47 -0.13
C LEU A 551 21.35 -13.93 -1.00
N GLU A 552 21.02 -15.22 -0.95
CA GLU A 552 19.91 -15.82 -1.71
C GLU A 552 18.59 -15.07 -1.44
N GLY A 553 17.87 -14.80 -2.53
CA GLY A 553 16.67 -13.95 -2.55
C GLY A 553 16.92 -12.45 -2.66
N SER A 554 18.20 -12.01 -2.67
CA SER A 554 18.64 -10.64 -2.97
C SER A 554 20.01 -10.64 -3.65
N GLN A 555 20.40 -11.76 -4.22
CA GLN A 555 21.72 -11.95 -4.91
C GLN A 555 21.84 -11.07 -6.15
N ASP A 556 20.77 -10.93 -6.90
CA ASP A 556 20.62 -10.06 -8.06
C ASP A 556 20.69 -8.57 -7.66
N TYR A 557 20.02 -8.22 -6.56
CA TYR A 557 20.06 -6.86 -6.02
C TYR A 557 21.48 -6.47 -5.61
N ASP A 558 22.18 -7.35 -4.87
CA ASP A 558 23.57 -7.16 -4.48
C ASP A 558 24.50 -7.03 -5.70
N LEU A 559 24.26 -7.84 -6.74
CA LEU A 559 25.04 -7.79 -7.96
C LEU A 559 24.95 -6.41 -8.62
N VAL A 560 23.75 -5.85 -8.78
CA VAL A 560 23.56 -4.53 -9.38
C VAL A 560 24.04 -3.42 -8.45
N LEU A 561 23.91 -3.54 -7.11
CA LEU A 561 24.51 -2.60 -6.16
C LEU A 561 26.04 -2.54 -6.30
N ARG A 562 26.72 -3.67 -6.52
CA ARG A 562 28.17 -3.71 -6.78
C ARG A 562 28.52 -3.20 -8.17
N LEU A 563 27.66 -3.44 -9.15
CA LEU A 563 27.84 -2.93 -10.52
C LEU A 563 27.82 -1.40 -10.55
N MET A 564 26.82 -0.75 -9.90
CA MET A 564 26.73 0.72 -9.87
C MET A 564 27.91 1.40 -9.14
N GLU A 565 28.71 0.65 -8.39
CA GLU A 565 29.95 1.14 -7.79
C GLU A 565 31.11 1.14 -8.81
N LYS A 566 30.97 0.42 -9.91
CA LYS A 566 31.98 0.26 -10.97
C LYS A 566 31.71 1.13 -12.18
N THR A 567 30.45 1.24 -12.58
CA THR A 567 30.05 1.93 -13.81
C THR A 567 28.69 2.62 -13.63
N MET A 568 28.53 3.74 -14.34
CA MET A 568 27.24 4.42 -14.52
C MET A 568 26.69 4.26 -15.93
N ASN A 569 27.35 3.42 -16.77
CA ASN A 569 26.91 3.10 -18.13
C ASN A 569 25.76 2.09 -18.07
N ILE A 570 24.60 2.55 -17.64
CA ILE A 570 23.41 1.74 -17.40
C ILE A 570 22.28 2.24 -18.28
N GLY A 571 21.70 1.33 -19.08
CA GLY A 571 20.63 1.63 -20.02
C GLY A 571 19.31 0.97 -19.65
N HIS A 572 18.20 1.58 -20.09
CA HIS A 572 16.85 1.06 -19.97
C HIS A 572 16.23 0.88 -21.35
N VAL A 573 15.70 -0.30 -21.61
CA VAL A 573 14.88 -0.58 -22.80
C VAL A 573 13.40 -0.48 -22.39
N PRO A 574 12.69 0.62 -22.71
CA PRO A 574 11.30 0.85 -22.28
C PRO A 574 10.31 0.00 -23.09
N LYS A 575 10.49 -1.30 -23.03
CA LYS A 575 9.67 -2.32 -23.68
C LYS A 575 9.49 -3.52 -22.75
N ILE A 576 8.32 -4.12 -22.78
CA ILE A 576 8.05 -5.36 -22.03
C ILE A 576 8.70 -6.52 -22.79
N LEU A 577 9.82 -6.98 -22.27
CA LEU A 577 10.62 -8.03 -22.89
C LEU A 577 10.67 -9.31 -22.05
N TYR A 578 10.12 -9.29 -20.86
CA TYR A 578 10.12 -10.40 -19.91
C TYR A 578 8.73 -10.62 -19.35
N HIS A 579 8.34 -11.89 -19.24
CA HIS A 579 7.04 -12.33 -18.75
C HIS A 579 7.21 -13.18 -17.49
N TRP A 580 6.96 -12.55 -16.32
CA TRP A 580 7.11 -13.18 -15.02
C TRP A 580 5.89 -14.02 -14.67
N ARG A 581 6.11 -15.33 -14.50
CA ARG A 581 5.02 -16.27 -14.23
C ARG A 581 4.62 -16.26 -12.75
N MET A 582 3.33 -16.04 -12.53
CA MET A 582 2.75 -16.02 -11.19
C MET A 582 2.40 -17.42 -10.72
N ARG A 583 3.16 -17.94 -9.75
CA ARG A 583 2.90 -19.22 -9.07
C ARG A 583 2.41 -18.97 -7.65
N LYS A 584 1.66 -19.94 -7.08
CA LYS A 584 1.20 -19.87 -5.68
C LYS A 584 2.35 -19.79 -4.68
N GLU A 585 3.50 -20.35 -5.05
CA GLU A 585 4.73 -20.42 -4.24
C GLU A 585 5.73 -19.33 -4.58
N SER A 586 5.43 -18.47 -5.56
CA SER A 586 6.32 -17.39 -5.99
C SER A 586 6.48 -16.31 -4.89
N THR A 587 7.70 -15.82 -4.75
CA THR A 587 8.03 -14.66 -3.90
C THR A 587 7.23 -13.40 -4.24
N ALA A 588 6.74 -13.31 -5.47
CA ALA A 588 5.90 -12.20 -5.92
C ALA A 588 4.53 -12.10 -5.21
N ASN A 589 4.05 -13.19 -4.60
CA ASN A 589 2.74 -13.23 -3.93
C ASN A 589 2.81 -12.99 -2.41
N ASP A 590 3.92 -13.31 -1.75
CA ASP A 590 4.09 -13.12 -0.31
C ASP A 590 5.56 -12.98 0.08
N LEU A 591 6.06 -11.75 0.04
CA LEU A 591 7.40 -11.41 0.51
C LEU A 591 7.61 -11.65 2.01
N THR A 592 6.51 -11.76 2.78
CA THR A 592 6.59 -12.05 4.22
C THR A 592 6.77 -13.54 4.53
N ALA A 593 6.57 -14.41 3.55
CA ALA A 593 6.77 -15.86 3.71
C ALA A 593 8.25 -16.26 3.80
N LYS A 594 9.18 -15.36 3.45
CA LYS A 594 10.63 -15.64 3.41
C LYS A 594 11.43 -14.58 4.18
N PRO A 595 11.51 -14.66 5.52
CA PRO A 595 12.23 -13.68 6.36
C PRO A 595 13.69 -13.49 5.95
N TYR A 596 14.36 -14.52 5.41
CA TYR A 596 15.75 -14.45 4.97
C TYR A 596 15.99 -13.45 3.84
N ILE A 597 14.97 -13.16 2.99
CA ILE A 597 15.10 -12.16 1.91
C ILE A 597 15.28 -10.77 2.50
N ILE A 598 14.54 -10.44 3.57
CA ILE A 598 14.65 -9.15 4.25
C ILE A 598 16.06 -8.98 4.81
N GLU A 599 16.59 -10.00 5.49
CA GLU A 599 17.94 -10.00 6.05
C GLU A 599 19.01 -9.88 4.96
N SER A 600 18.89 -10.65 3.86
CA SER A 600 19.79 -10.58 2.72
C SER A 600 19.77 -9.20 2.04
N THR A 601 18.57 -8.60 1.88
CA THR A 601 18.44 -7.26 1.30
C THR A 601 19.06 -6.19 2.18
N ILE A 602 18.81 -6.22 3.49
CA ILE A 602 19.41 -5.28 4.46
C ILE A 602 20.93 -5.39 4.38
N LYS A 603 21.46 -6.61 4.46
CA LYS A 603 22.90 -6.87 4.38
C LYS A 603 23.53 -6.37 3.07
N ALA A 604 22.88 -6.64 1.93
CA ALA A 604 23.37 -6.17 0.62
C ALA A 604 23.50 -4.64 0.57
N LYS A 605 22.49 -3.93 1.09
CA LYS A 605 22.46 -2.45 1.12
C LYS A 605 23.43 -1.86 2.14
N GLU A 606 23.53 -2.43 3.34
CA GLU A 606 24.53 -1.99 4.34
C GLU A 606 25.95 -2.18 3.82
N ASP A 607 26.23 -3.32 3.18
CA ASP A 607 27.51 -3.57 2.53
C ASP A 607 27.78 -2.54 1.42
N ALA A 608 26.79 -2.17 0.62
CA ALA A 608 26.89 -1.14 -0.42
C ALA A 608 27.21 0.25 0.18
N LEU A 609 26.49 0.68 1.22
CA LEU A 609 26.79 1.93 1.92
C LEU A 609 28.21 1.95 2.44
N LYS A 610 28.65 0.85 3.07
CA LYS A 610 29.99 0.71 3.60
C LYS A 610 31.08 0.76 2.51
N ARG A 611 30.90 0.05 1.39
CA ARG A 611 31.85 0.06 0.26
C ARG A 611 31.96 1.44 -0.37
N ARG A 612 30.83 2.17 -0.46
CA ARG A 612 30.76 3.54 -0.99
C ARG A 612 31.25 4.61 0.01
N GLY A 613 31.57 4.23 1.24
CA GLY A 613 31.98 5.18 2.29
C GLY A 613 30.87 6.11 2.77
N LEU A 614 29.62 5.78 2.48
CA LEU A 614 28.44 6.59 2.85
C LEU A 614 28.04 6.31 4.30
N LYS A 615 27.88 7.36 5.08
CA LYS A 615 27.37 7.25 6.46
C LYS A 615 25.85 7.32 6.45
N GLY A 616 25.24 6.38 7.11
CA GLY A 616 23.79 6.28 7.16
C GLY A 616 23.33 4.94 7.73
N HIS A 617 22.02 4.77 7.80
CA HIS A 617 21.38 3.52 8.20
C HIS A 617 20.15 3.25 7.36
N LEU A 618 19.63 2.03 7.45
CA LEU A 618 18.44 1.60 6.74
C LEU A 618 17.23 1.62 7.67
N GLU A 619 16.12 2.17 7.20
CA GLU A 619 14.79 2.00 7.77
C GLU A 619 13.98 1.09 6.85
N CYS A 620 13.52 -0.05 7.35
CA CYS A 620 12.65 -0.95 6.61
C CYS A 620 11.19 -0.47 6.73
N ILE A 621 10.50 -0.31 5.61
CA ILE A 621 9.06 -0.04 5.54
C ILE A 621 8.39 -1.38 5.27
N GLU A 622 8.07 -2.12 6.34
CA GLU A 622 7.62 -3.53 6.28
C GLU A 622 6.38 -3.73 5.41
N GLU A 623 5.44 -2.76 5.40
CA GLU A 623 4.16 -2.86 4.68
C GLU A 623 4.32 -2.96 3.16
N VAL A 624 5.41 -2.40 2.63
CA VAL A 624 5.68 -2.37 1.18
C VAL A 624 7.00 -3.03 0.81
N THR A 625 7.70 -3.64 1.78
CA THR A 625 9.02 -4.26 1.61
C THR A 625 10.04 -3.35 0.92
N GLN A 626 9.91 -2.05 1.17
CA GLN A 626 10.83 -1.02 0.69
C GLN A 626 11.75 -0.57 1.82
N TYR A 627 12.87 0.01 1.44
CA TYR A 627 13.89 0.45 2.38
C TYR A 627 14.17 1.91 2.14
N ARG A 628 14.19 2.68 3.22
CA ARG A 628 14.68 4.05 3.19
C ARG A 628 16.12 4.07 3.65
N VAL A 629 17.01 4.65 2.87
CA VAL A 629 18.35 5.01 3.32
C VAL A 629 18.28 6.37 3.98
N VAL A 630 18.70 6.44 5.24
CA VAL A 630 18.82 7.69 5.98
C VAL A 630 20.30 8.06 6.03
N TYR A 631 20.70 8.98 5.17
CA TYR A 631 22.08 9.48 5.13
C TYR A 631 22.33 10.49 6.24
N GLU A 632 23.50 10.41 6.89
CA GLU A 632 23.94 11.38 7.87
C GLU A 632 24.53 12.62 7.17
N PRO A 633 23.99 13.83 7.43
CA PRO A 633 24.59 15.06 6.87
C PRO A 633 26.06 15.21 7.24
N GLN A 634 26.88 15.54 6.24
CA GLN A 634 28.31 15.79 6.45
C GLN A 634 28.57 17.31 6.68
N ASN A 635 29.61 17.63 7.47
CA ASN A 635 30.15 18.98 7.64
C ASN A 635 29.18 20.05 8.20
N ASN A 636 27.96 19.69 8.60
CA ASN A 636 26.95 20.59 9.19
C ASN A 636 26.79 21.91 8.39
N PRO A 637 26.51 21.88 7.07
CA PRO A 637 26.41 23.09 6.24
C PRO A 637 25.23 23.97 6.61
N LEU A 638 25.30 25.27 6.32
CA LEU A 638 24.19 26.20 6.50
C LEU A 638 23.12 25.93 5.43
N VAL A 639 21.86 25.81 5.86
CA VAL A 639 20.69 25.66 4.98
C VAL A 639 19.84 26.94 5.05
N SER A 640 19.54 27.53 3.89
CA SER A 640 18.63 28.68 3.80
C SER A 640 17.23 28.21 3.41
N ILE A 641 16.24 28.46 4.26
CA ILE A 641 14.83 28.14 4.04
C ILE A 641 14.14 29.42 3.55
N VAL A 642 13.77 29.46 2.28
CA VAL A 642 13.13 30.60 1.62
C VAL A 642 11.61 30.38 1.63
N ILE A 643 10.87 31.31 2.21
CA ILE A 643 9.41 31.27 2.34
C ILE A 643 8.81 32.48 1.60
N PRO A 644 8.32 32.30 0.35
CA PRO A 644 7.56 33.34 -0.36
C PRO A 644 6.17 33.49 0.26
N SER A 645 5.72 34.74 0.49
CA SER A 645 4.40 35.02 1.04
C SER A 645 3.84 36.37 0.64
N LYS A 646 2.53 36.58 0.80
CA LYS A 646 1.84 37.82 0.69
C LYS A 646 0.56 37.83 1.50
N ASP A 647 0.38 38.83 2.37
CA ASP A 647 -0.82 39.06 3.18
C ASP A 647 -1.33 37.88 4.00
N ASN A 648 -0.42 36.96 4.39
CA ASN A 648 -0.73 35.66 4.98
C ASN A 648 -0.06 35.46 6.35
N TYR A 649 0.04 36.52 7.14
CA TYR A 649 0.83 36.56 8.38
C TYR A 649 0.60 35.42 9.35
N GLN A 650 -0.67 35.05 9.60
CA GLN A 650 -0.99 34.00 10.58
C GLN A 650 -0.41 32.63 10.17
N ILE A 651 -0.54 32.30 8.89
CA ILE A 651 -0.06 31.03 8.33
C ILE A 651 1.48 31.01 8.33
N VAL A 652 2.13 32.08 7.84
CA VAL A 652 3.60 32.19 7.89
C VAL A 652 4.12 32.07 9.32
N ARG A 653 3.43 32.66 10.29
CA ARG A 653 3.81 32.55 11.70
C ARG A 653 3.76 31.11 12.18
N GLN A 654 2.69 30.37 11.87
CA GLN A 654 2.56 28.95 12.20
C GLN A 654 3.69 28.13 11.54
N CYS A 655 3.96 28.38 10.26
CA CYS A 655 5.05 27.75 9.54
C CYS A 655 6.40 27.98 10.24
N VAL A 656 6.76 29.25 10.47
CA VAL A 656 8.03 29.62 11.13
C VAL A 656 8.12 29.07 12.55
N ASP A 657 7.03 29.14 13.33
CA ASP A 657 6.99 28.60 14.69
C ASP A 657 7.19 27.08 14.69
N SER A 658 6.56 26.34 13.77
CA SER A 658 6.74 24.90 13.65
C SER A 658 8.18 24.53 13.26
N VAL A 659 8.76 25.22 12.26
CA VAL A 659 10.16 25.05 11.86
C VAL A 659 11.10 25.29 13.03
N ARG A 660 10.94 26.40 13.75
CA ARG A 660 11.80 26.74 14.90
C ARG A 660 11.66 25.77 16.07
N LYS A 661 10.46 25.29 16.33
CA LYS A 661 10.14 24.44 17.47
C LYS A 661 10.59 23.00 17.25
N TYR A 662 10.32 22.45 16.07
CA TYR A 662 10.42 21.01 15.86
C TYR A 662 11.66 20.59 15.05
N THR A 663 12.30 21.46 14.25
CA THR A 663 13.48 21.10 13.47
C THR A 663 14.67 20.77 14.36
N LEU A 664 15.20 19.57 14.27
CA LEU A 664 16.36 19.10 15.06
C LEU A 664 17.68 19.64 14.50
N TYR A 665 17.82 19.75 13.18
CA TYR A 665 18.99 20.39 12.58
C TYR A 665 19.04 21.87 12.95
N LYS A 666 20.19 22.38 13.39
CA LYS A 666 20.27 23.74 13.98
C LYS A 666 20.95 24.79 13.10
N ASN A 667 21.74 24.35 12.10
CA ASN A 667 22.48 25.27 11.24
C ASN A 667 21.64 25.66 10.01
N TYR A 668 20.57 26.45 10.25
CA TYR A 668 19.73 26.99 9.19
C TYR A 668 19.35 28.45 9.46
N GLU A 669 19.04 29.18 8.39
CA GLU A 669 18.39 30.47 8.40
C GLU A 669 17.01 30.39 7.74
N ILE A 670 16.11 31.32 8.10
CA ILE A 670 14.80 31.47 7.46
C ILE A 670 14.75 32.82 6.79
N ILE A 671 14.31 32.85 5.54
CA ILE A 671 14.19 34.04 4.71
C ILE A 671 12.73 34.16 4.26
N ILE A 672 12.05 35.21 4.68
CA ILE A 672 10.68 35.50 4.28
C ILE A 672 10.74 36.53 3.14
N VAL A 673 10.19 36.16 1.98
CA VAL A 673 10.10 37.06 0.81
C VAL A 673 8.65 37.50 0.67
N ASP A 674 8.40 38.78 1.01
CA ASP A 674 7.07 39.39 0.99
C ASP A 674 6.81 40.12 -0.32
N ASN A 675 5.85 39.66 -1.11
CA ASN A 675 5.47 40.22 -2.40
C ASN A 675 4.51 41.43 -2.26
N GLY A 676 4.80 42.36 -1.38
CA GLY A 676 4.04 43.61 -1.25
C GLY A 676 2.77 43.48 -0.44
N SER A 677 2.84 42.90 0.74
CA SER A 677 1.74 42.90 1.71
C SER A 677 1.27 44.26 2.12
N SER A 678 0.04 44.34 2.62
CA SER A 678 -0.57 45.52 3.21
C SER A 678 0.30 46.10 4.36
N PRO A 679 0.23 47.41 4.64
CA PRO A 679 1.05 48.01 5.70
C PRO A 679 0.90 47.32 7.06
N ASP A 680 -0.30 46.90 7.41
CA ASP A 680 -0.59 46.21 8.68
C ASP A 680 0.09 44.85 8.74
N ASN A 681 -0.04 44.03 7.69
CA ASN A 681 0.62 42.73 7.60
C ASN A 681 2.13 42.86 7.52
N ARG A 682 2.63 43.86 6.77
CA ARG A 682 4.06 44.16 6.70
C ARG A 682 4.65 44.45 8.10
N ALA A 683 4.01 45.28 8.92
CA ALA A 683 4.46 45.58 10.28
C ALA A 683 4.48 44.31 11.16
N LEU A 684 3.52 43.41 10.96
CA LEU A 684 3.48 42.11 11.65
C LEU A 684 4.61 41.18 11.21
N TYR A 685 4.94 41.14 9.91
CA TYR A 685 6.08 40.34 9.40
C TYR A 685 7.41 40.87 9.90
N GLU A 686 7.62 42.21 9.87
CA GLU A 686 8.83 42.84 10.40
C GLU A 686 9.04 42.48 11.88
N LYS A 687 8.01 42.66 12.71
CA LYS A 687 8.05 42.33 14.13
C LYS A 687 8.34 40.81 14.36
N MET A 688 7.64 39.92 13.64
CA MET A 688 7.85 38.48 13.75
C MET A 688 9.28 38.12 13.34
N SER A 689 9.81 38.73 12.30
CA SER A 689 11.15 38.45 11.81
C SER A 689 12.22 38.81 12.83
N GLU A 690 12.06 39.91 13.54
CA GLU A 690 12.92 40.28 14.66
C GLU A 690 12.82 39.25 15.82
N GLU A 691 11.58 38.93 16.23
CA GLU A 691 11.32 37.96 17.33
C GLU A 691 11.91 36.57 17.02
N LYS A 692 11.75 36.09 15.79
CA LYS A 692 12.12 34.73 15.36
C LYS A 692 13.50 34.65 14.71
N LYS A 693 14.23 35.79 14.60
CA LYS A 693 15.54 35.90 13.93
C LYS A 693 15.46 35.38 12.48
N CYS A 694 14.48 35.84 11.72
CA CYS A 694 14.34 35.56 10.30
C CYS A 694 14.89 36.77 9.49
N VAL A 695 15.36 36.48 8.28
CA VAL A 695 15.65 37.53 7.30
C VAL A 695 14.33 37.90 6.63
N TYR A 696 13.97 39.18 6.64
CA TYR A 696 12.76 39.67 5.99
C TYR A 696 13.13 40.53 4.78
N HIS A 697 12.57 40.19 3.63
CA HIS A 697 12.76 40.89 2.37
C HIS A 697 11.38 41.29 1.81
N TYR A 698 11.15 42.63 1.73
CA TYR A 698 9.94 43.19 1.16
C TYR A 698 10.20 43.68 -0.26
N ASP A 699 9.46 43.16 -1.26
CA ASP A 699 9.55 43.61 -2.65
C ASP A 699 8.14 43.61 -3.30
N ARG A 700 7.62 44.84 -3.52
CA ARG A 700 6.29 45.02 -4.11
C ARG A 700 6.35 44.96 -5.63
N LYS A 701 5.99 43.82 -6.20
CA LYS A 701 5.88 43.64 -7.66
C LYS A 701 4.60 42.87 -8.01
N GLU A 702 4.32 42.75 -9.31
CA GLU A 702 3.32 41.83 -9.79
C GLU A 702 3.67 40.42 -9.32
N PHE A 703 2.66 39.61 -8.93
CA PHE A 703 2.88 38.30 -8.36
C PHE A 703 3.59 37.39 -9.36
N ASN A 704 4.74 36.91 -8.95
CA ASN A 704 5.49 35.87 -9.66
C ASN A 704 6.26 35.04 -8.65
N PHE A 705 5.80 33.78 -8.46
CA PHE A 705 6.37 32.86 -7.48
C PHE A 705 7.85 32.59 -7.72
N SER A 706 8.23 32.31 -8.99
CA SER A 706 9.64 32.06 -9.36
C SER A 706 10.52 33.28 -9.08
N TYR A 707 10.01 34.49 -9.33
CA TYR A 707 10.74 35.71 -9.00
C TYR A 707 11.00 35.85 -7.49
N MET A 708 9.99 35.58 -6.66
CA MET A 708 10.12 35.62 -5.20
C MET A 708 11.15 34.60 -4.69
N CYS A 709 11.10 33.37 -5.20
CA CYS A 709 12.10 32.36 -4.89
C CYS A 709 13.52 32.82 -5.28
N ASN A 710 13.69 33.39 -6.47
CA ASN A 710 14.96 33.87 -6.94
C ASN A 710 15.50 35.05 -6.08
N GLU A 711 14.65 36.00 -5.64
CA GLU A 711 15.05 37.04 -4.72
C GLU A 711 15.48 36.50 -3.36
N GLY A 712 14.76 35.52 -2.82
CA GLY A 712 15.17 34.79 -1.62
C GLY A 712 16.53 34.07 -1.78
N ALA A 713 16.73 33.42 -2.92
CA ALA A 713 18.00 32.76 -3.23
C ALA A 713 19.19 33.71 -3.33
N LYS A 714 18.99 34.95 -3.84
CA LYS A 714 20.06 35.97 -3.93
C LYS A 714 20.58 36.43 -2.59
N ILE A 715 19.73 36.47 -1.57
CA ILE A 715 20.09 36.95 -0.22
C ILE A 715 20.45 35.81 0.73
N ALA A 716 20.21 34.55 0.30
CA ALA A 716 20.56 33.37 1.05
C ALA A 716 22.07 33.22 1.23
N LYS A 717 22.47 32.73 2.41
CA LYS A 717 23.87 32.50 2.78
C LYS A 717 24.22 31.01 2.89
N GLY A 718 23.21 30.13 2.84
CA GLY A 718 23.38 28.68 2.96
C GLY A 718 24.00 28.06 1.72
N GLU A 719 24.72 26.99 1.93
CA GLU A 719 25.23 26.12 0.85
C GLU A 719 24.09 25.36 0.16
N TYR A 720 23.00 25.15 0.89
CA TYR A 720 21.78 24.49 0.42
C TYR A 720 20.58 25.41 0.56
N LEU A 721 19.67 25.36 -0.42
CA LEU A 721 18.44 26.16 -0.45
C LEU A 721 17.23 25.23 -0.36
N ILE A 722 16.24 25.63 0.45
CA ILE A 722 14.91 25.01 0.48
C ILE A 722 13.90 26.10 0.18
N PHE A 723 13.07 25.91 -0.85
CA PHE A 723 11.89 26.71 -1.09
C PHE A 723 10.71 26.05 -0.37
N LEU A 724 10.19 26.73 0.64
CA LEU A 724 9.12 26.24 1.50
C LEU A 724 7.89 27.11 1.32
N ASN A 725 6.74 26.52 1.03
CA ASN A 725 5.48 27.26 1.02
C ASN A 725 5.16 27.79 2.41
N ASP A 726 4.46 28.91 2.46
CA ASP A 726 4.11 29.60 3.70
C ASP A 726 3.06 28.87 4.57
N ASP A 727 2.35 27.89 4.00
CA ASP A 727 1.32 27.06 4.62
C ASP A 727 1.83 25.69 5.14
N ILE A 728 3.14 25.47 5.12
CA ILE A 728 3.74 24.22 5.61
C ILE A 728 3.88 24.25 7.14
N GLU A 729 3.51 23.18 7.78
CA GLU A 729 3.72 22.96 9.21
C GLU A 729 4.59 21.71 9.43
N ILE A 730 5.64 21.85 10.24
CA ILE A 730 6.51 20.71 10.62
C ILE A 730 5.88 20.02 11.82
N PRO A 731 5.44 18.75 11.70
CA PRO A 731 4.88 18.01 12.81
C PRO A 731 5.93 17.72 13.90
N GLN A 732 5.49 17.58 15.14
CA GLN A 732 6.36 17.34 16.30
C GLN A 732 7.25 16.09 16.12
N ASN A 733 6.73 15.05 15.50
CA ASN A 733 7.41 13.78 15.25
C ASN A 733 8.26 13.72 13.98
N GLN A 734 8.38 14.84 13.24
CA GLN A 734 9.14 14.94 11.99
C GLN A 734 10.36 15.88 12.11
N GLY A 735 10.90 16.03 13.31
CA GLY A 735 12.02 16.96 13.56
C GLY A 735 13.28 16.71 12.71
N GLU A 736 13.47 15.51 12.21
CA GLU A 736 14.60 15.11 11.35
C GLU A 736 14.42 15.47 9.86
N TRP A 737 13.31 16.08 9.47
CA TRP A 737 13.00 16.34 8.05
C TRP A 737 14.15 17.02 7.31
N LEU A 738 14.76 18.04 7.92
CA LEU A 738 15.82 18.81 7.30
C LEU A 738 17.13 18.01 7.18
N GLN A 739 17.47 17.23 8.21
CA GLN A 739 18.63 16.33 8.16
C GLN A 739 18.47 15.28 7.06
N ARG A 740 17.26 14.71 6.94
CA ARG A 740 16.98 13.68 5.93
C ARG A 740 17.08 14.24 4.51
N MET A 741 16.51 15.44 4.27
CA MET A 741 16.65 16.11 2.97
C MET A 741 18.10 16.48 2.67
N LEU A 742 18.82 16.99 3.65
CA LEU A 742 20.21 17.39 3.50
C LEU A 742 21.13 16.18 3.24
N GLY A 743 20.95 15.07 3.99
CA GLY A 743 21.71 13.86 3.78
C GLY A 743 21.50 13.25 2.39
N GLN A 744 20.28 13.37 1.83
CA GLN A 744 19.98 12.93 0.49
C GLN A 744 20.59 13.87 -0.59
N ALA A 745 20.73 15.15 -0.29
CA ALA A 745 21.27 16.14 -1.22
C ALA A 745 22.81 16.13 -1.30
N GLN A 746 23.50 15.54 -0.33
CA GLN A 746 24.96 15.38 -0.26
C GLN A 746 25.44 14.07 -0.90
#